data_e79bfc63e1b76cfcab5adb3cc0f038c0
#
_entry.id   e79bfc63e1b76cfcab5adb3cc0f038c0
#
_cell.length_a   1.000
_cell.length_b   1.000
_cell.length_c   1.000
_cell.angle_alpha   90.00
_cell.angle_beta   90.00
_cell.angle_gamma   90.00
#
_symmetry.space_group_name_H-M   'P 1'
#
loop_
_entity.id
_entity.type
_entity.pdbx_description
1 polymer ?
#
loop_
_entity_poly.entity_id
_entity_poly.type
_entity_poly.pdbx_seq_one_letter_code
_entity_poly.pdbx_strand_id
1 'polypeptide(L)'
;MFGREALSFPTCFVQSLATLFLSQLMASSLNPCVEEITNITYRCMDLNLSGVPAEIPPSTQNLDLSFNPLESLTSNYFSEVPALRFLDLTRCHIQTIEDYAFEDLPSLLTLILTANPLWHLGPKAFYSLTSLQKLVAVEDNISSLADLPIGHLHTLQELNVATNNVDSLKLPKYFSNLTFLRFLSLQSNKISSISIGDLDVLQGEKGLNLTLVLSINDIKYIQLGSFEGIHLHELSLRACFENTSVMKACIQGLAGLQVNRLVLGEFRNIRRVEDFSNGLLDGLCLVQLKEFVFICFERFDNCTDTLFDCLVNTSTIRLVDLYLDQVSAVPTASRIHQLECKSCKFSEVPALKLSSFKELRVLRITKSKYLTGFRQKFAHLPNLEVLDLSENRLSFIQCCSFYLDGTPKLKHLNLSFNSIISVSGHLPFNELVSLDFQHSKLDGLGTVPFFLSLGKLIYLDISYTNTHVESQYAFCGLESLQVLKMAGNSFKDNNLGDSFMNLTQLLTLDVSSCKLRQVSLSTFSSLGKLQKLNISHNKLLTFDHPAYKPLQALTVLDYSSNQLTVLTEKALESLPSNLVHLDLSYNLFDCSCNHLSFLKWAKEHGELLRCTELMVCISPEHLKNVSVLNFDLSSCQLNAVLVAVYVGTALAGAVFLFLIYKFYFNLYYGLVLLSGCRRYVDRDETYDAFVIHSSKDIEWVRKELVETLEGGVPPFHLCLHYRDFTPGVPVASNIIHEGFLSSRKVIAVISNHFMASEWCSFEFEIAQSWQFVEGRAGIILIVLEEVDKALLRRKLGLSRYLKRNTYLEWKDREISRHLFWRQLRTALLDGKTEPGRGGN
;
A
#
# COMPACT_ATOMS: atom_id res chain seq x y z
N MET A 1 57.79 23.73 48.78
CA MET A 1 59.02 24.34 48.16
C MET A 1 59.29 23.57 46.89
N PHE A 2 59.52 24.31 45.82
CA PHE A 2 59.93 23.94 44.46
C PHE A 2 58.85 23.16 43.63
N GLY A 3 58.41 23.54 42.53
CA GLY A 3 58.79 24.66 41.61
C GLY A 3 58.29 24.20 40.23
N ARG A 4 57.25 24.85 39.66
CA ARG A 4 56.74 24.64 38.31
C ARG A 4 57.66 25.32 37.31
N GLU A 5 58.12 24.62 36.33
CA GLU A 5 58.54 25.26 35.07
C GLU A 5 57.73 24.63 33.93
N ALA A 6 57.01 25.51 33.24
CA ALA A 6 56.18 25.21 32.11
C ALA A 6 57.05 25.31 30.82
N LEU A 7 57.02 24.24 30.04
CA LEU A 7 57.48 24.28 28.66
C LEU A 7 56.29 24.71 27.77
N SER A 8 56.34 25.95 27.34
CA SER A 8 55.45 26.52 26.32
C SER A 8 55.91 26.05 24.94
N PHE A 9 55.09 25.20 24.30
CA PHE A 9 55.17 24.98 22.84
C PHE A 9 54.15 25.89 22.13
N PRO A 10 54.44 26.35 20.92
CA PRO A 10 53.70 27.44 20.32
C PRO A 10 52.33 26.98 19.82
N THR A 11 51.29 27.35 20.57
CA THR A 11 49.89 27.14 20.29
C THR A 11 49.37 27.91 19.04
N CYS A 12 50.12 28.84 18.50
CA CYS A 12 49.76 29.66 17.33
C CYS A 12 49.80 28.90 15.97
N PHE A 13 50.62 27.86 15.80
CA PHE A 13 50.72 27.17 14.52
C PHE A 13 49.63 26.12 14.33
N VAL A 14 49.17 25.53 15.43
CA VAL A 14 48.08 24.53 15.38
C VAL A 14 46.70 25.24 15.26
N GLN A 15 46.53 26.42 15.83
CA GLN A 15 45.31 27.20 15.65
C GLN A 15 45.17 27.76 14.23
N SER A 16 46.27 28.17 13.57
CA SER A 16 46.22 28.68 12.18
C SER A 16 45.94 27.55 11.16
N LEU A 17 46.45 26.34 11.40
CA LEU A 17 46.13 25.18 10.56
C LEU A 17 44.72 24.66 10.83
N ALA A 18 44.25 24.66 12.06
CA ALA A 18 42.87 24.27 12.39
C ALA A 18 41.81 25.28 11.87
N THR A 19 42.13 26.58 11.88
CA THR A 19 41.25 27.61 11.27
C THR A 19 41.29 27.60 9.75
N LEU A 20 42.45 27.33 9.11
CA LEU A 20 42.53 27.12 7.65
C LEU A 20 41.87 25.82 7.21
N PHE A 21 41.94 24.73 7.98
CA PHE A 21 41.21 23.48 7.69
C PHE A 21 39.70 23.61 7.97
N LEU A 22 39.32 24.33 9.02
CA LEU A 22 37.91 24.66 9.30
C LEU A 22 37.34 25.67 8.29
N SER A 23 38.13 26.62 7.79
CA SER A 23 37.64 27.52 6.73
C SER A 23 37.62 26.85 5.35
N GLN A 24 38.47 25.87 5.06
CA GLN A 24 38.35 25.05 3.84
C GLN A 24 37.27 23.96 3.95
N LEU A 25 36.89 23.48 5.16
CA LEU A 25 35.77 22.60 5.38
C LEU A 25 34.41 23.34 5.49
N MET A 26 34.46 24.65 5.74
CA MET A 26 33.27 25.53 5.73
C MET A 26 33.02 26.19 4.36
N ALA A 27 33.90 26.01 3.38
CA ALA A 27 33.78 26.57 2.03
C ALA A 27 33.37 25.55 0.95
N SER A 28 33.12 24.30 1.30
CA SER A 28 32.24 23.43 0.49
C SER A 28 30.84 23.68 1.00
N SER A 29 30.05 24.48 0.28
CA SER A 29 28.61 24.56 0.46
C SER A 29 28.06 23.14 0.41
N LEU A 30 27.83 22.53 1.59
CA LEU A 30 27.12 21.27 1.66
C LEU A 30 25.71 21.57 1.12
N ASN A 31 25.36 20.94 0.00
CA ASN A 31 24.03 21.00 -0.53
C ASN A 31 23.05 20.66 0.62
N PRO A 32 22.17 21.57 1.01
CA PRO A 32 21.25 21.32 2.11
C PRO A 32 20.26 20.19 1.80
N CYS A 33 20.12 19.87 0.50
CA CYS A 33 19.16 18.89 0.00
C CYS A 33 19.73 17.46 -0.03
N VAL A 34 18.89 16.49 0.19
CA VAL A 34 19.26 15.07 0.06
C VAL A 34 19.21 14.67 -1.41
N GLU A 35 20.35 14.23 -1.93
CA GLU A 35 20.43 13.64 -3.26
C GLU A 35 19.95 12.18 -3.20
N GLU A 36 18.83 11.86 -3.86
CA GLU A 36 18.28 10.50 -3.92
C GLU A 36 18.79 9.72 -5.13
N ILE A 37 18.90 10.39 -6.27
CA ILE A 37 19.47 9.84 -7.50
C ILE A 37 20.46 10.88 -8.04
N THR A 38 21.70 10.47 -8.23
CA THR A 38 22.81 11.34 -8.60
C THR A 38 22.49 12.26 -9.77
N ASN A 39 22.56 13.55 -9.54
CA ASN A 39 22.26 14.66 -10.47
C ASN A 39 20.84 14.64 -11.10
N ILE A 40 19.92 13.84 -10.57
CA ILE A 40 18.57 13.69 -11.14
C ILE A 40 17.46 14.04 -10.15
N THR A 41 17.55 13.56 -8.89
CA THR A 41 16.49 13.70 -7.90
C THR A 41 17.03 14.28 -6.60
N TYR A 42 16.45 15.42 -6.18
CA TYR A 42 16.80 16.10 -4.95
C TYR A 42 15.57 16.32 -4.07
N ARG A 43 15.74 16.05 -2.78
CA ARG A 43 14.74 16.33 -1.75
C ARG A 43 15.25 17.43 -0.84
N CYS A 44 14.58 18.58 -0.87
CA CYS A 44 14.88 19.78 -0.10
C CYS A 44 13.76 20.14 0.88
N MET A 45 13.04 19.14 1.38
CA MET A 45 11.86 19.31 2.21
C MET A 45 12.19 19.87 3.60
N ASP A 46 11.42 20.86 4.07
CA ASP A 46 11.49 21.41 5.46
C ASP A 46 12.89 21.93 5.86
N LEU A 47 13.53 22.65 4.96
CA LEU A 47 14.86 23.22 5.17
C LEU A 47 14.83 24.75 5.39
N ASN A 48 13.64 25.33 5.55
CA ASN A 48 13.44 26.79 5.69
C ASN A 48 14.06 27.58 4.52
N LEU A 49 13.92 27.04 3.31
CA LEU A 49 14.41 27.67 2.08
C LEU A 49 13.43 28.76 1.60
N SER A 50 13.97 29.86 1.11
CA SER A 50 13.18 30.91 0.43
C SER A 50 13.29 30.82 -1.11
N GLY A 51 13.98 29.82 -1.66
CA GLY A 51 14.19 29.63 -3.09
C GLY A 51 14.89 28.31 -3.39
N VAL A 52 15.16 28.07 -4.67
CA VAL A 52 15.93 26.91 -5.13
C VAL A 52 17.39 27.10 -4.70
N PRO A 53 18.01 26.15 -3.98
CA PRO A 53 19.42 26.24 -3.63
C PRO A 53 20.32 26.22 -4.88
N ALA A 54 21.31 27.12 -4.91
CA ALA A 54 22.25 27.24 -6.03
C ALA A 54 23.14 25.98 -6.25
N GLU A 55 23.20 25.13 -5.25
CA GLU A 55 23.96 23.87 -5.27
C GLU A 55 23.28 22.76 -6.06
N ILE A 56 21.99 22.94 -6.44
CA ILE A 56 21.26 21.92 -7.20
C ILE A 56 21.68 21.99 -8.67
N PRO A 57 22.09 20.86 -9.27
CA PRO A 57 22.53 20.84 -10.66
C PRO A 57 21.40 21.22 -11.64
N PRO A 58 21.69 21.95 -12.72
CA PRO A 58 20.70 22.29 -13.76
C PRO A 58 20.11 21.08 -14.49
N SER A 59 20.75 19.90 -14.39
CA SER A 59 20.26 18.62 -14.92
C SER A 59 19.18 17.94 -14.09
N THR A 60 18.83 18.52 -12.93
CA THR A 60 17.84 17.97 -12.00
C THR A 60 16.48 17.84 -12.67
N GLN A 61 15.90 16.65 -12.61
CA GLN A 61 14.59 16.36 -13.19
C GLN A 61 13.48 16.30 -12.15
N ASN A 62 13.79 15.91 -10.90
CA ASN A 62 12.82 15.80 -9.84
C ASN A 62 13.30 16.62 -8.63
N LEU A 63 12.46 17.55 -8.19
CA LEU A 63 12.74 18.42 -7.07
C LEU A 63 11.55 18.48 -6.11
N ASP A 64 11.80 18.17 -4.86
CA ASP A 64 10.88 18.33 -3.75
C ASP A 64 11.32 19.51 -2.89
N LEU A 65 10.57 20.60 -2.95
CA LEU A 65 10.75 21.81 -2.12
C LEU A 65 9.65 21.93 -1.05
N SER A 66 8.90 20.88 -0.79
CA SER A 66 7.76 20.92 0.12
C SER A 66 8.16 21.42 1.52
N PHE A 67 7.21 22.08 2.19
CA PHE A 67 7.35 22.62 3.56
C PHE A 67 8.42 23.70 3.73
N ASN A 68 8.76 24.43 2.66
CA ASN A 68 9.62 25.60 2.74
C ASN A 68 8.80 26.91 2.59
N PRO A 69 9.16 27.99 3.27
CA PRO A 69 8.40 29.26 3.21
C PRO A 69 8.76 30.06 1.94
N LEU A 70 8.22 29.64 0.79
CA LEU A 70 8.51 30.31 -0.49
C LEU A 70 7.67 31.57 -0.71
N GLU A 71 6.50 31.68 -0.08
CA GLU A 71 5.54 32.80 -0.04
C GLU A 71 5.02 33.32 -1.40
N SER A 72 5.90 33.60 -2.36
CA SER A 72 5.55 34.13 -3.66
C SER A 72 6.45 33.56 -4.75
N LEU A 73 5.85 33.18 -5.89
CA LEU A 73 6.58 32.72 -7.07
C LEU A 73 6.53 33.80 -8.15
N THR A 74 7.71 34.26 -8.56
CA THR A 74 7.90 35.32 -9.61
C THR A 74 8.55 34.71 -10.85
N SER A 75 8.67 35.46 -11.93
CA SER A 75 9.44 35.03 -13.11
C SER A 75 10.91 34.74 -12.75
N ASN A 76 11.53 33.80 -13.46
CA ASN A 76 12.91 33.32 -13.24
C ASN A 76 13.16 32.61 -11.89
N TYR A 77 12.10 32.26 -11.14
CA TYR A 77 12.24 31.60 -9.83
C TYR A 77 12.94 30.24 -9.90
N PHE A 78 12.80 29.53 -11.03
CA PHE A 78 13.34 28.22 -11.29
C PHE A 78 14.42 28.20 -12.37
N SER A 79 15.04 29.35 -12.67
CA SER A 79 16.07 29.47 -13.74
C SER A 79 17.26 28.54 -13.55
N GLU A 80 17.59 28.17 -12.31
CA GLU A 80 18.69 27.28 -11.98
C GLU A 80 18.44 25.80 -12.33
N VAL A 81 17.17 25.39 -12.54
CA VAL A 81 16.77 24.00 -12.71
C VAL A 81 15.87 23.75 -13.93
N PRO A 82 16.29 24.15 -15.14
CA PRO A 82 15.44 24.16 -16.34
C PRO A 82 15.04 22.74 -16.85
N ALA A 83 15.72 21.70 -16.40
CA ALA A 83 15.47 20.31 -16.81
C ALA A 83 14.36 19.62 -15.98
N LEU A 84 13.70 20.34 -15.07
CA LEU A 84 12.69 19.74 -14.19
C LEU A 84 11.54 19.11 -14.98
N ARG A 85 11.16 17.93 -14.49
CA ARG A 85 9.99 17.14 -14.90
C ARG A 85 8.97 16.96 -13.79
N PHE A 86 9.43 16.97 -12.55
CA PHE A 86 8.61 16.86 -11.35
C PHE A 86 9.00 17.94 -10.35
N LEU A 87 8.02 18.71 -9.86
CA LEU A 87 8.19 19.73 -8.86
C LEU A 87 7.10 19.62 -7.79
N ASP A 88 7.52 19.45 -6.54
CA ASP A 88 6.63 19.45 -5.38
C ASP A 88 6.83 20.71 -4.54
N LEU A 89 5.77 21.49 -4.42
CA LEU A 89 5.67 22.72 -3.65
C LEU A 89 4.60 22.61 -2.55
N THR A 90 4.37 21.40 -2.03
CA THR A 90 3.38 21.16 -0.98
C THR A 90 3.71 21.96 0.28
N ARG A 91 2.71 22.71 0.80
CA ARG A 91 2.82 23.50 2.05
C ARG A 91 3.98 24.48 2.07
N CYS A 92 4.20 25.16 0.97
CA CYS A 92 5.23 26.17 0.84
C CYS A 92 4.78 27.57 1.21
N HIS A 93 3.59 27.73 1.84
CA HIS A 93 3.00 29.02 2.20
C HIS A 93 2.84 29.98 1.01
N ILE A 94 2.76 29.43 -0.21
CA ILE A 94 2.64 30.25 -1.42
C ILE A 94 1.28 30.95 -1.42
N GLN A 95 1.31 32.24 -1.45
CA GLN A 95 0.16 33.11 -1.49
C GLN A 95 -0.09 33.70 -2.88
N THR A 96 0.99 33.91 -3.64
CA THR A 96 0.93 34.52 -4.98
C THR A 96 1.78 33.74 -5.96
N ILE A 97 1.22 33.51 -7.16
CA ILE A 97 1.96 33.01 -8.31
C ILE A 97 1.78 34.03 -9.43
N GLU A 98 2.85 34.70 -9.79
CA GLU A 98 2.81 35.78 -10.79
C GLU A 98 2.78 35.22 -12.22
N ASP A 99 2.55 36.12 -13.19
CA ASP A 99 2.67 35.80 -14.59
C ASP A 99 4.06 35.24 -14.90
N TYR A 100 4.13 34.18 -15.69
CA TYR A 100 5.38 33.52 -16.10
C TYR A 100 6.24 32.95 -14.96
N ALA A 101 5.67 32.70 -13.80
CA ALA A 101 6.40 32.13 -12.63
C ALA A 101 7.14 30.82 -12.92
N PHE A 102 6.72 30.06 -13.91
CA PHE A 102 7.33 28.80 -14.33
C PHE A 102 7.95 28.90 -15.73
N GLU A 103 8.40 30.08 -16.15
CA GLU A 103 8.91 30.33 -17.51
C GLU A 103 10.08 29.42 -17.88
N ASP A 104 10.90 29.08 -16.91
CA ASP A 104 12.11 28.28 -17.10
C ASP A 104 11.85 26.76 -17.18
N LEU A 105 10.60 26.31 -17.01
CA LEU A 105 10.24 24.88 -16.86
C LEU A 105 9.42 24.31 -18.02
N PRO A 106 9.83 24.42 -19.30
CA PRO A 106 9.03 23.92 -20.44
C PRO A 106 8.88 22.38 -20.45
N SER A 107 9.78 21.67 -19.79
CA SER A 107 9.81 20.20 -19.71
C SER A 107 9.04 19.62 -18.51
N LEU A 108 8.44 20.47 -17.67
CA LEU A 108 7.74 20.04 -16.46
C LEU A 108 6.52 19.18 -16.81
N LEU A 109 6.46 17.97 -16.24
CA LEU A 109 5.37 17.04 -16.44
C LEU A 109 4.38 17.01 -15.27
N THR A 110 4.87 17.20 -14.05
CA THR A 110 4.06 17.19 -12.82
C THR A 110 4.39 18.39 -11.95
N LEU A 111 3.35 19.12 -11.57
CA LEU A 111 3.41 20.22 -10.61
C LEU A 111 2.44 19.94 -9.46
N ILE A 112 2.95 19.98 -8.22
CA ILE A 112 2.16 19.81 -7.00
C ILE A 112 2.25 21.11 -6.20
N LEU A 113 1.09 21.73 -5.94
CA LEU A 113 0.93 22.98 -5.19
C LEU A 113 0.23 22.77 -3.83
N THR A 114 -0.10 21.55 -3.46
CA THR A 114 -0.98 21.19 -2.35
C THR A 114 -0.76 22.01 -1.06
N ALA A 115 -1.86 22.45 -0.48
CA ALA A 115 -1.93 23.14 0.81
C ALA A 115 -1.14 24.46 0.85
N ASN A 116 -1.30 25.27 -0.20
CA ASN A 116 -0.82 26.66 -0.24
C ASN A 116 -2.02 27.62 -0.16
N PRO A 117 -1.91 28.69 0.62
CA PRO A 117 -3.01 29.66 0.78
C PRO A 117 -3.05 30.65 -0.39
N LEU A 118 -3.26 30.16 -1.61
CA LEU A 118 -3.28 30.98 -2.82
C LEU A 118 -4.42 32.00 -2.77
N TRP A 119 -4.09 33.25 -2.95
CA TRP A 119 -5.07 34.33 -3.10
C TRP A 119 -4.90 35.10 -4.40
N HIS A 120 -3.73 35.00 -5.04
CA HIS A 120 -3.49 35.57 -6.34
C HIS A 120 -2.78 34.59 -7.28
N LEU A 121 -3.37 34.42 -8.45
CA LEU A 121 -2.83 33.57 -9.52
C LEU A 121 -2.83 34.39 -10.81
N GLY A 122 -1.65 34.73 -11.30
CA GLY A 122 -1.50 35.50 -12.52
C GLY A 122 -2.17 34.84 -13.73
N PRO A 123 -2.83 35.59 -14.63
CA PRO A 123 -3.52 35.02 -15.80
C PRO A 123 -2.60 34.23 -16.76
N LYS A 124 -1.29 34.46 -16.65
CA LYS A 124 -0.26 33.73 -17.42
C LYS A 124 0.69 32.89 -16.56
N ALA A 125 0.33 32.61 -15.31
CA ALA A 125 1.17 31.90 -14.36
C ALA A 125 1.71 30.56 -14.93
N PHE A 126 0.87 29.78 -15.60
CA PHE A 126 1.23 28.47 -16.16
C PHE A 126 1.50 28.49 -17.67
N TYR A 127 1.63 29.68 -18.29
CA TYR A 127 1.69 29.82 -19.75
C TYR A 127 2.82 29.01 -20.41
N SER A 128 3.95 28.90 -19.72
CA SER A 128 5.17 28.25 -20.25
C SER A 128 5.22 26.73 -20.02
N LEU A 129 4.29 26.18 -19.24
CA LEU A 129 4.25 24.74 -18.90
C LEU A 129 3.66 23.89 -20.02
N THR A 130 4.22 23.97 -21.21
CA THR A 130 3.67 23.34 -22.43
C THR A 130 3.68 21.81 -22.41
N SER A 131 4.51 21.18 -21.55
CA SER A 131 4.61 19.74 -21.41
C SER A 131 3.83 19.19 -20.20
N LEU A 132 3.18 20.04 -19.41
CA LEU A 132 2.55 19.64 -18.15
C LEU A 132 1.43 18.63 -18.39
N GLN A 133 1.53 17.48 -17.72
CA GLN A 133 0.56 16.40 -17.77
C GLN A 133 -0.28 16.31 -16.51
N LYS A 134 0.28 16.68 -15.35
CA LYS A 134 -0.37 16.57 -14.05
C LYS A 134 -0.21 17.85 -13.25
N LEU A 135 -1.36 18.43 -12.85
CA LEU A 135 -1.44 19.57 -11.93
C LEU A 135 -2.25 19.18 -10.71
N VAL A 136 -1.63 19.28 -9.54
CA VAL A 136 -2.26 19.03 -8.24
C VAL A 136 -2.28 20.31 -7.44
N ALA A 137 -3.46 20.85 -7.23
CA ALA A 137 -3.74 22.08 -6.49
C ALA A 137 -4.81 21.80 -5.43
N VAL A 138 -4.45 20.99 -4.43
CA VAL A 138 -5.35 20.49 -3.38
C VAL A 138 -5.19 21.35 -2.13
N GLU A 139 -6.29 21.82 -1.55
CA GLU A 139 -6.25 22.66 -0.34
C GLU A 139 -5.55 24.03 -0.58
N ASP A 140 -5.77 24.61 -1.77
CA ASP A 140 -5.08 25.83 -2.22
C ASP A 140 -5.99 27.07 -2.26
N ASN A 141 -7.13 27.03 -1.56
CA ASN A 141 -8.11 28.12 -1.46
C ASN A 141 -8.75 28.55 -2.80
N ILE A 142 -8.74 27.69 -3.83
CA ILE A 142 -9.34 27.98 -5.15
C ILE A 142 -10.87 28.05 -5.00
N SER A 143 -11.46 29.17 -5.46
CA SER A 143 -12.90 29.40 -5.35
C SER A 143 -13.65 29.14 -6.66
N SER A 144 -12.99 29.23 -7.79
CA SER A 144 -13.59 29.02 -9.11
C SER A 144 -12.60 28.37 -10.07
N LEU A 145 -13.07 27.44 -10.91
CA LEU A 145 -12.27 26.88 -11.99
C LEU A 145 -11.90 27.95 -13.03
N ALA A 146 -12.67 29.03 -13.14
CA ALA A 146 -12.38 30.13 -14.06
C ALA A 146 -11.12 30.91 -13.68
N ASP A 147 -10.74 30.87 -12.40
CA ASP A 147 -9.56 31.56 -11.87
C ASP A 147 -8.24 30.81 -12.18
N LEU A 148 -8.35 29.55 -12.67
CA LEU A 148 -7.18 28.76 -13.05
C LEU A 148 -6.74 29.07 -14.50
N PRO A 149 -5.54 29.65 -14.73
CA PRO A 149 -5.06 30.00 -16.07
C PRO A 149 -4.46 28.82 -16.83
N ILE A 150 -5.21 27.71 -16.93
CA ILE A 150 -4.74 26.43 -17.51
C ILE A 150 -5.14 26.21 -18.98
N GLY A 151 -5.79 27.18 -19.61
CA GLY A 151 -6.31 27.04 -20.96
C GLY A 151 -5.27 26.78 -22.08
N HIS A 152 -4.00 27.01 -21.79
CA HIS A 152 -2.86 26.74 -22.68
C HIS A 152 -2.19 25.38 -22.44
N LEU A 153 -2.58 24.65 -21.40
CA LEU A 153 -1.98 23.36 -21.03
C LEU A 153 -2.56 22.22 -21.86
N HIS A 154 -2.29 22.22 -23.15
CA HIS A 154 -2.88 21.24 -24.08
C HIS A 154 -2.49 19.79 -23.79
N THR A 155 -1.37 19.55 -23.09
CA THR A 155 -0.87 18.22 -22.71
C THR A 155 -1.41 17.71 -21.39
N LEU A 156 -2.22 18.54 -20.67
CA LEU A 156 -2.72 18.21 -19.35
C LEU A 156 -3.63 16.99 -19.37
N GLN A 157 -3.29 15.97 -18.56
CA GLN A 157 -4.02 14.70 -18.44
C GLN A 157 -4.75 14.60 -17.10
N GLU A 158 -4.17 15.15 -16.04
CA GLU A 158 -4.71 15.09 -14.69
C GLU A 158 -4.74 16.48 -14.06
N LEU A 159 -5.94 16.89 -13.64
CA LEU A 159 -6.18 18.09 -12.85
C LEU A 159 -6.85 17.70 -11.54
N ASN A 160 -6.16 17.92 -10.44
CA ASN A 160 -6.70 17.67 -9.10
C ASN A 160 -6.79 18.96 -8.32
N VAL A 161 -8.00 19.45 -8.12
CA VAL A 161 -8.35 20.63 -7.31
C VAL A 161 -9.27 20.26 -6.14
N ALA A 162 -9.02 19.09 -5.56
CA ALA A 162 -9.78 18.62 -4.41
C ALA A 162 -9.55 19.48 -3.16
N THR A 163 -10.50 19.42 -2.23
CA THR A 163 -10.42 20.11 -0.92
C THR A 163 -10.20 21.63 -1.07
N ASN A 164 -10.89 22.24 -2.00
CA ASN A 164 -10.87 23.68 -2.25
C ASN A 164 -12.22 24.34 -1.90
N ASN A 165 -12.44 25.55 -2.37
CA ASN A 165 -13.64 26.32 -2.11
C ASN A 165 -14.56 26.44 -3.34
N VAL A 166 -14.37 25.60 -4.36
CA VAL A 166 -15.16 25.66 -5.61
C VAL A 166 -16.62 25.35 -5.31
N ASP A 167 -17.49 26.30 -5.61
CA ASP A 167 -18.93 26.21 -5.34
C ASP A 167 -19.80 25.86 -6.57
N SER A 168 -19.23 25.97 -7.75
CA SER A 168 -19.90 25.70 -9.02
C SER A 168 -19.13 24.73 -9.90
N LEU A 169 -19.84 23.78 -10.53
CA LEU A 169 -19.27 22.84 -11.51
C LEU A 169 -19.07 23.47 -12.89
N LYS A 170 -19.49 24.70 -13.12
CA LYS A 170 -19.42 25.34 -14.45
C LYS A 170 -18.00 25.31 -15.01
N LEU A 171 -17.79 24.43 -16.00
CA LEU A 171 -16.51 24.31 -16.69
C LEU A 171 -16.29 25.48 -17.64
N PRO A 172 -15.22 26.26 -17.50
CA PRO A 172 -14.87 27.36 -18.42
C PRO A 172 -14.68 26.86 -19.85
N LYS A 173 -14.93 27.74 -20.84
CA LYS A 173 -14.82 27.40 -22.27
C LYS A 173 -13.45 26.84 -22.67
N TYR A 174 -12.38 27.23 -22.00
CA TYR A 174 -11.04 26.76 -22.31
C TYR A 174 -10.83 25.27 -22.01
N PHE A 175 -11.69 24.62 -21.20
CA PHE A 175 -11.64 23.15 -21.03
C PHE A 175 -11.82 22.40 -22.36
N SER A 176 -12.45 22.99 -23.36
CA SER A 176 -12.52 22.40 -24.71
C SER A 176 -11.15 22.25 -25.38
N ASN A 177 -10.14 23.00 -24.93
CA ASN A 177 -8.76 22.93 -25.43
C ASN A 177 -7.93 21.85 -24.74
N LEU A 178 -8.38 21.34 -23.57
CA LEU A 178 -7.69 20.32 -22.79
C LEU A 178 -8.02 18.92 -23.33
N THR A 179 -7.66 18.66 -24.57
CA THR A 179 -8.06 17.44 -25.31
C THR A 179 -7.49 16.15 -24.73
N PHE A 180 -6.42 16.22 -23.94
CA PHE A 180 -5.79 15.07 -23.28
C PHE A 180 -6.25 14.87 -21.84
N LEU A 181 -7.11 15.73 -21.30
CA LEU A 181 -7.58 15.62 -19.92
C LEU A 181 -8.39 14.35 -19.71
N ARG A 182 -7.91 13.49 -18.79
CA ARG A 182 -8.51 12.19 -18.47
C ARG A 182 -8.99 12.10 -17.02
N PHE A 183 -8.51 12.99 -16.15
CA PHE A 183 -8.87 12.99 -14.74
C PHE A 183 -9.08 14.41 -14.25
N LEU A 184 -10.27 14.68 -13.73
CA LEU A 184 -10.63 15.94 -13.08
C LEU A 184 -11.22 15.63 -11.70
N SER A 185 -10.51 16.00 -10.64
CA SER A 185 -11.01 15.86 -9.28
C SER A 185 -11.40 17.21 -8.68
N LEU A 186 -12.67 17.32 -8.33
CA LEU A 186 -13.28 18.38 -7.56
C LEU A 186 -13.78 17.87 -6.21
N GLN A 187 -13.18 16.78 -5.71
CA GLN A 187 -13.57 16.15 -4.46
C GLN A 187 -13.44 17.12 -3.28
N SER A 188 -14.35 17.01 -2.30
CA SER A 188 -14.34 17.84 -1.07
C SER A 188 -14.33 19.36 -1.35
N ASN A 189 -15.13 19.79 -2.32
CA ASN A 189 -15.38 21.20 -2.60
C ASN A 189 -16.75 21.63 -2.04
N LYS A 190 -17.27 22.77 -2.48
CA LYS A 190 -18.55 23.35 -2.00
C LYS A 190 -19.66 23.28 -3.06
N ILE A 191 -19.52 22.41 -4.06
CA ILE A 191 -20.50 22.28 -5.15
C ILE A 191 -21.80 21.73 -4.56
N SER A 192 -22.87 22.51 -4.67
CA SER A 192 -24.16 22.17 -4.12
C SER A 192 -25.26 21.92 -5.16
N SER A 193 -25.01 22.32 -6.41
CA SER A 193 -25.94 22.07 -7.52
C SER A 193 -25.19 21.88 -8.83
N ILE A 194 -25.83 21.19 -9.77
CA ILE A 194 -25.37 21.02 -11.15
C ILE A 194 -26.49 21.48 -12.07
N SER A 195 -26.19 22.46 -12.90
CA SER A 195 -27.17 23.13 -13.76
C SER A 195 -26.92 22.88 -15.25
N ILE A 196 -27.92 23.11 -16.08
CA ILE A 196 -27.76 23.09 -17.53
C ILE A 196 -26.69 24.12 -17.93
N GLY A 197 -25.75 23.74 -18.79
CA GLY A 197 -24.65 24.60 -19.24
C GLY A 197 -23.35 24.46 -18.45
N ASP A 198 -23.38 23.80 -17.28
CA ASP A 198 -22.15 23.61 -16.46
C ASP A 198 -21.12 22.71 -17.16
N LEU A 199 -21.60 21.73 -17.92
CA LEU A 199 -20.79 20.72 -18.60
C LEU A 199 -20.79 20.83 -20.15
N ASP A 200 -21.32 21.91 -20.73
CA ASP A 200 -21.48 22.06 -22.18
C ASP A 200 -20.17 21.83 -22.97
N VAL A 201 -19.04 22.18 -22.38
CA VAL A 201 -17.71 22.00 -23.00
C VAL A 201 -17.34 20.52 -23.18
N LEU A 202 -18.05 19.60 -22.52
CA LEU A 202 -17.84 18.15 -22.57
C LEU A 202 -18.84 17.46 -23.51
N GLN A 203 -19.74 18.18 -24.18
CA GLN A 203 -20.72 17.60 -25.08
C GLN A 203 -20.08 16.84 -26.26
N GLY A 204 -20.73 15.76 -26.68
CA GLY A 204 -20.25 14.88 -27.74
C GLY A 204 -19.11 13.96 -27.23
N GLU A 205 -18.12 13.73 -28.10
CA GLU A 205 -17.01 12.79 -27.77
C GLU A 205 -15.91 13.38 -26.87
N LYS A 206 -16.00 14.65 -26.49
CA LYS A 206 -14.94 15.35 -25.76
C LYS A 206 -14.70 14.81 -24.34
N GLY A 207 -15.76 14.29 -23.70
CA GLY A 207 -15.67 13.74 -22.35
C GLY A 207 -15.40 12.23 -22.25
N LEU A 208 -15.32 11.50 -23.38
CA LEU A 208 -15.30 10.03 -23.43
C LEU A 208 -14.26 9.34 -22.52
N ASN A 209 -13.11 9.96 -22.35
CA ASN A 209 -12.03 9.42 -21.54
C ASN A 209 -11.88 10.12 -20.18
N LEU A 210 -12.80 11.05 -19.84
CA LEU A 210 -12.69 11.82 -18.62
C LEU A 210 -13.28 11.08 -17.43
N THR A 211 -12.49 10.96 -16.36
CA THR A 211 -12.94 10.64 -15.02
C THR A 211 -13.22 11.93 -14.27
N LEU A 212 -14.48 12.16 -13.90
CA LEU A 212 -14.94 13.31 -13.12
C LEU A 212 -15.26 12.89 -11.69
N VAL A 213 -14.48 13.37 -10.72
CA VAL A 213 -14.65 13.05 -9.30
C VAL A 213 -15.25 14.25 -8.56
N LEU A 214 -16.51 14.11 -8.16
CA LEU A 214 -17.26 15.11 -7.39
C LEU A 214 -17.50 14.66 -5.94
N SER A 215 -16.90 13.57 -5.52
CA SER A 215 -17.10 12.94 -4.21
C SER A 215 -16.95 13.95 -3.05
N ILE A 216 -17.75 13.77 -1.98
CA ILE A 216 -17.68 14.59 -0.75
C ILE A 216 -18.06 16.08 -1.00
N ASN A 217 -18.78 16.39 -2.08
CA ASN A 217 -19.47 17.67 -2.23
C ASN A 217 -20.88 17.60 -1.59
N ASP A 218 -21.49 18.74 -1.31
CA ASP A 218 -22.85 18.80 -0.71
C ASP A 218 -23.92 19.01 -1.78
N ILE A 219 -24.03 18.04 -2.72
CA ILE A 219 -24.94 18.17 -3.87
C ILE A 219 -26.39 17.97 -3.42
N LYS A 220 -27.17 19.05 -3.53
CA LYS A 220 -28.60 19.08 -3.16
C LYS A 220 -29.53 18.96 -4.35
N TYR A 221 -29.05 19.34 -5.53
CA TYR A 221 -29.85 19.40 -6.72
C TYR A 221 -29.01 19.17 -7.99
N ILE A 222 -29.51 18.31 -8.88
CA ILE A 222 -29.01 18.13 -10.23
C ILE A 222 -30.15 18.43 -11.19
N GLN A 223 -29.99 19.45 -12.00
CA GLN A 223 -31.04 19.87 -12.93
C GLN A 223 -31.23 18.84 -14.05
N LEU A 224 -32.47 18.50 -14.36
CA LEU A 224 -32.81 17.62 -15.47
C LEU A 224 -32.30 18.24 -16.79
N GLY A 225 -31.59 17.44 -17.59
CA GLY A 225 -30.94 17.90 -18.84
C GLY A 225 -29.52 18.40 -18.69
N SER A 226 -28.98 18.53 -17.45
CA SER A 226 -27.61 18.99 -17.26
C SER A 226 -26.53 18.00 -17.75
N PHE A 227 -26.90 16.73 -17.92
CA PHE A 227 -26.04 15.66 -18.44
C PHE A 227 -26.44 15.19 -19.84
N GLU A 228 -27.36 15.87 -20.50
CA GLU A 228 -27.80 15.48 -21.84
C GLU A 228 -26.67 15.62 -22.87
N GLY A 229 -26.32 14.53 -23.56
CA GLY A 229 -25.24 14.47 -24.53
C GLY A 229 -23.84 14.47 -23.90
N ILE A 230 -23.74 14.27 -22.58
CA ILE A 230 -22.44 14.15 -21.88
C ILE A 230 -22.00 12.69 -21.88
N HIS A 231 -20.76 12.46 -22.33
CA HIS A 231 -20.11 11.16 -22.35
C HIS A 231 -18.89 11.19 -21.42
N LEU A 232 -18.86 10.32 -20.40
CA LEU A 232 -17.75 10.24 -19.43
C LEU A 232 -17.18 8.82 -19.33
N HIS A 233 -15.90 8.72 -19.01
CA HIS A 233 -15.31 7.45 -18.59
C HIS A 233 -15.82 7.05 -17.19
N GLU A 234 -15.72 7.95 -16.22
CA GLU A 234 -16.21 7.73 -14.86
C GLU A 234 -16.83 9.01 -14.29
N LEU A 235 -17.94 8.85 -13.59
CA LEU A 235 -18.51 9.88 -12.71
C LEU A 235 -18.58 9.34 -11.29
N SER A 236 -17.92 10.02 -10.35
CA SER A 236 -17.96 9.66 -8.94
C SER A 236 -18.68 10.71 -8.11
N LEU A 237 -19.82 10.30 -7.55
CA LEU A 237 -20.70 11.09 -6.66
C LEU A 237 -20.76 10.46 -5.26
N ARG A 238 -19.69 9.82 -4.81
CA ARG A 238 -19.59 9.19 -3.49
C ARG A 238 -19.63 10.24 -2.39
N ALA A 239 -20.44 10.00 -1.34
CA ALA A 239 -20.63 10.91 -0.21
C ALA A 239 -21.03 12.33 -0.60
N CYS A 240 -21.80 12.48 -1.70
CA CYS A 240 -22.29 13.78 -2.18
C CYS A 240 -23.66 14.14 -1.61
N PHE A 241 -24.47 13.15 -1.23
CA PHE A 241 -25.87 13.37 -0.86
C PHE A 241 -26.04 13.32 0.65
N GLU A 242 -26.89 14.19 1.18
CA GLU A 242 -27.19 14.22 2.60
C GLU A 242 -27.95 12.95 3.04
N ASN A 243 -28.91 12.51 2.23
CA ASN A 243 -29.79 11.38 2.50
C ASN A 243 -30.34 10.75 1.21
N THR A 244 -31.12 9.67 1.35
CA THR A 244 -31.69 8.91 0.22
C THR A 244 -32.68 9.74 -0.60
N SER A 245 -33.47 10.64 0.00
CA SER A 245 -34.43 11.48 -0.70
C SER A 245 -33.74 12.48 -1.63
N VAL A 246 -32.66 13.12 -1.17
CA VAL A 246 -31.82 14.02 -1.99
C VAL A 246 -31.16 13.23 -3.11
N MET A 247 -30.62 12.06 -2.82
CA MET A 247 -30.01 11.20 -3.84
C MET A 247 -31.02 10.80 -4.91
N LYS A 248 -32.23 10.37 -4.54
CA LYS A 248 -33.31 10.01 -5.48
C LYS A 248 -33.63 11.15 -6.45
N ALA A 249 -33.78 12.35 -5.93
CA ALA A 249 -34.04 13.54 -6.75
C ALA A 249 -32.88 13.87 -7.69
N CYS A 250 -31.63 13.78 -7.18
CA CYS A 250 -30.43 14.08 -7.95
C CYS A 250 -30.15 13.05 -9.06
N ILE A 251 -30.39 11.77 -8.83
CA ILE A 251 -30.18 10.72 -9.85
C ILE A 251 -31.09 10.95 -11.07
N GLN A 252 -32.29 11.49 -10.90
CA GLN A 252 -33.15 11.85 -12.04
C GLN A 252 -32.48 12.89 -12.94
N GLY A 253 -31.71 13.81 -12.35
CA GLY A 253 -30.96 14.82 -13.12
C GLY A 253 -29.83 14.26 -13.98
N LEU A 254 -29.41 13.00 -13.78
CA LEU A 254 -28.42 12.31 -14.59
C LEU A 254 -28.99 11.80 -15.94
N ALA A 255 -30.26 12.05 -16.24
CA ALA A 255 -30.89 11.60 -17.45
C ALA A 255 -30.10 12.08 -18.70
N GLY A 256 -29.91 11.18 -19.67
CA GLY A 256 -29.14 11.44 -20.88
C GLY A 256 -27.63 11.25 -20.77
N LEU A 257 -27.10 11.05 -19.55
CA LEU A 257 -25.68 10.75 -19.33
C LEU A 257 -25.29 9.40 -19.96
N GLN A 258 -24.18 9.39 -20.68
CA GLN A 258 -23.49 8.17 -21.07
C GLN A 258 -22.17 8.04 -20.31
N VAL A 259 -22.04 7.00 -19.51
CA VAL A 259 -20.85 6.83 -18.66
C VAL A 259 -20.42 5.36 -18.61
N ASN A 260 -19.09 5.12 -18.70
CA ASN A 260 -18.61 3.75 -18.55
C ASN A 260 -18.75 3.29 -17.11
N ARG A 261 -18.39 4.14 -16.12
CA ARG A 261 -18.43 3.80 -14.70
C ARG A 261 -19.11 4.90 -13.88
N LEU A 262 -20.15 4.55 -13.13
CA LEU A 262 -20.84 5.45 -12.20
C LEU A 262 -20.64 4.95 -10.76
N VAL A 263 -20.13 5.81 -9.90
CA VAL A 263 -19.92 5.53 -8.47
C VAL A 263 -20.85 6.38 -7.64
N LEU A 264 -21.74 5.72 -6.89
CA LEU A 264 -22.70 6.35 -5.98
C LEU A 264 -22.59 5.75 -4.57
N GLY A 265 -23.31 6.35 -3.64
CA GLY A 265 -23.45 5.86 -2.27
C GLY A 265 -22.67 6.66 -1.25
N GLU A 266 -22.61 6.16 -0.02
CA GLU A 266 -22.21 6.89 1.18
C GLU A 266 -22.98 8.21 1.33
N PHE A 267 -23.64 8.37 2.46
CA PHE A 267 -24.42 9.58 2.76
C PHE A 267 -23.67 10.44 3.78
N ARG A 268 -23.84 11.74 3.72
CA ARG A 268 -23.14 12.68 4.62
C ARG A 268 -23.74 12.69 6.03
N ASN A 269 -25.06 12.48 6.15
CA ASN A 269 -25.76 12.47 7.43
C ASN A 269 -26.05 11.04 7.89
N ILE A 270 -25.15 10.51 8.72
CA ILE A 270 -25.09 9.09 9.11
C ILE A 270 -25.95 8.77 10.35
N ARG A 271 -26.79 9.69 10.81
CA ARG A 271 -27.45 9.55 12.13
C ARG A 271 -28.74 8.73 12.14
N ARG A 272 -29.29 8.31 11.01
CA ARG A 272 -30.50 7.51 10.92
C ARG A 272 -30.36 6.34 9.96
N VAL A 273 -30.91 5.19 10.37
CA VAL A 273 -31.23 4.10 9.42
C VAL A 273 -32.32 4.67 8.51
N GLU A 274 -31.96 4.93 7.26
CA GLU A 274 -32.92 5.37 6.25
C GLU A 274 -33.41 4.14 5.50
N ASP A 275 -34.74 4.03 5.33
CA ASP A 275 -35.31 3.02 4.46
C ASP A 275 -34.92 3.31 3.01
N PHE A 276 -34.41 2.30 2.32
CA PHE A 276 -34.20 2.36 0.88
C PHE A 276 -35.60 2.41 0.25
N SER A 277 -36.08 3.62 0.01
CA SER A 277 -37.42 3.79 -0.57
C SER A 277 -37.47 3.12 -1.95
N ASN A 278 -38.58 2.43 -2.22
CA ASN A 278 -38.85 1.86 -3.55
C ASN A 278 -38.59 2.94 -4.62
N GLY A 279 -37.78 2.61 -5.64
CA GLY A 279 -37.47 3.53 -6.73
C GLY A 279 -36.36 4.53 -6.43
N LEU A 280 -35.48 4.31 -5.44
CA LEU A 280 -34.31 5.18 -5.20
C LEU A 280 -33.44 5.32 -6.43
N LEU A 281 -33.25 4.24 -7.19
CA LEU A 281 -32.38 4.18 -8.38
C LEU A 281 -33.15 4.29 -9.72
N ASP A 282 -34.46 4.62 -9.71
CA ASP A 282 -35.28 4.71 -10.93
C ASP A 282 -34.69 5.69 -11.96
N GLY A 283 -34.05 6.76 -11.52
CA GLY A 283 -33.37 7.70 -12.42
C GLY A 283 -32.24 7.09 -13.24
N LEU A 284 -31.66 5.97 -12.80
CA LEU A 284 -30.64 5.26 -13.57
C LEU A 284 -31.18 4.59 -14.84
N CYS A 285 -32.49 4.37 -14.94
CA CYS A 285 -33.11 3.91 -16.19
C CYS A 285 -32.86 4.85 -17.38
N LEU A 286 -32.57 6.10 -17.09
CA LEU A 286 -32.32 7.16 -18.09
C LEU A 286 -30.83 7.38 -18.36
N VAL A 287 -29.96 6.60 -17.74
CA VAL A 287 -28.49 6.69 -17.84
C VAL A 287 -27.97 5.48 -18.63
N GLN A 288 -27.10 5.73 -19.59
CA GLN A 288 -26.38 4.65 -20.28
C GLN A 288 -25.06 4.38 -19.55
N LEU A 289 -24.97 3.25 -18.85
CA LEU A 289 -23.77 2.90 -18.06
C LEU A 289 -23.34 1.45 -18.31
N LYS A 290 -22.04 1.19 -18.22
CA LYS A 290 -21.46 -0.16 -18.35
C LYS A 290 -21.13 -0.77 -16.99
N GLU A 291 -20.65 0.04 -16.06
CA GLU A 291 -20.28 -0.37 -14.71
C GLU A 291 -20.96 0.53 -13.68
N PHE A 292 -21.63 -0.07 -12.73
CA PHE A 292 -22.26 0.59 -11.60
C PHE A 292 -21.59 0.19 -10.30
N VAL A 293 -21.15 1.16 -9.50
CA VAL A 293 -20.55 0.95 -8.19
C VAL A 293 -21.40 1.64 -7.14
N PHE A 294 -21.91 0.87 -6.20
CA PHE A 294 -22.70 1.39 -5.10
C PHE A 294 -22.03 1.06 -3.75
N ILE A 295 -21.70 2.10 -2.99
CA ILE A 295 -21.00 1.98 -1.71
C ILE A 295 -21.92 2.39 -0.59
N CYS A 296 -22.13 1.52 0.41
CA CYS A 296 -23.05 1.81 1.49
C CYS A 296 -22.54 1.24 2.81
N PHE A 297 -22.61 2.01 3.89
CA PHE A 297 -22.23 1.59 5.24
C PHE A 297 -23.42 1.31 6.17
N GLU A 298 -24.64 1.43 5.69
CA GLU A 298 -25.84 1.37 6.49
C GLU A 298 -26.72 0.16 6.18
N ARG A 299 -27.60 -0.17 7.14
CA ARG A 299 -28.60 -1.21 6.96
C ARG A 299 -29.77 -0.63 6.16
N PHE A 300 -29.97 -1.10 4.96
CA PHE A 300 -31.17 -0.90 4.18
C PHE A 300 -32.08 -2.12 4.34
N ASP A 301 -33.13 -1.97 5.10
CA ASP A 301 -34.22 -2.95 5.15
C ASP A 301 -35.07 -2.74 3.87
N ASN A 302 -35.17 -3.70 2.95
CA ASN A 302 -35.95 -3.69 1.70
C ASN A 302 -35.30 -3.05 0.43
N CYS A 303 -33.98 -3.04 0.31
CA CYS A 303 -33.27 -2.53 -0.88
C CYS A 303 -33.55 -3.27 -2.20
N THR A 304 -34.31 -4.33 -2.23
CA THR A 304 -33.98 -5.44 -3.09
C THR A 304 -34.88 -5.64 -4.30
N ASP A 305 -36.12 -5.15 -4.28
CA ASP A 305 -37.07 -5.48 -5.35
C ASP A 305 -36.89 -4.65 -6.64
N THR A 306 -36.19 -3.52 -6.55
CA THR A 306 -35.99 -2.61 -7.71
C THR A 306 -34.51 -2.29 -8.03
N LEU A 307 -33.55 -2.81 -7.23
CA LEU A 307 -32.13 -2.45 -7.42
C LEU A 307 -31.61 -2.72 -8.83
N PHE A 308 -32.05 -3.81 -9.45
CA PHE A 308 -31.54 -4.24 -10.76
C PHE A 308 -32.43 -3.80 -11.92
N ASP A 309 -33.62 -3.27 -11.68
CA ASP A 309 -34.60 -2.96 -12.75
C ASP A 309 -34.05 -1.96 -13.78
N CYS A 310 -33.37 -0.91 -13.30
CA CYS A 310 -32.75 0.09 -14.18
C CYS A 310 -31.32 -0.24 -14.61
N LEU A 311 -30.76 -1.35 -14.15
CA LEU A 311 -29.40 -1.77 -14.46
C LEU A 311 -29.32 -2.91 -15.47
N VAL A 312 -30.42 -3.20 -16.18
CA VAL A 312 -30.49 -4.34 -17.11
C VAL A 312 -29.47 -4.29 -18.27
N ASN A 313 -29.09 -3.11 -18.68
CA ASN A 313 -28.08 -2.89 -19.73
C ASN A 313 -26.66 -2.73 -19.18
N THR A 314 -26.49 -2.75 -17.87
CA THR A 314 -25.19 -2.63 -17.21
C THR A 314 -24.45 -3.96 -17.26
N SER A 315 -23.19 -3.95 -17.66
CA SER A 315 -22.39 -5.17 -17.73
C SER A 315 -21.79 -5.60 -16.38
N THR A 316 -21.43 -4.63 -15.56
CA THR A 316 -20.75 -4.84 -14.27
C THR A 316 -21.43 -4.09 -13.15
N ILE A 317 -21.72 -4.79 -12.06
CA ILE A 317 -22.27 -4.20 -10.84
C ILE A 317 -21.36 -4.53 -9.68
N ARG A 318 -20.94 -3.49 -8.93
CA ARG A 318 -20.17 -3.62 -7.69
C ARG A 318 -20.91 -3.01 -6.52
N LEU A 319 -21.19 -3.83 -5.53
CA LEU A 319 -21.84 -3.46 -4.29
C LEU A 319 -20.84 -3.56 -3.15
N VAL A 320 -20.72 -2.52 -2.36
CA VAL A 320 -19.73 -2.47 -1.26
C VAL A 320 -20.46 -2.11 0.04
N ASP A 321 -20.23 -2.91 1.08
CA ASP A 321 -20.76 -2.75 2.44
C ASP A 321 -22.30 -2.70 2.52
N LEU A 322 -23.00 -3.26 1.52
CA LEU A 322 -24.47 -3.26 1.43
C LEU A 322 -25.07 -4.43 2.22
N TYR A 323 -26.19 -4.19 2.91
CA TYR A 323 -27.01 -5.22 3.51
C TYR A 323 -28.08 -5.70 2.51
N LEU A 324 -28.04 -6.97 2.14
CA LEU A 324 -28.93 -7.57 1.14
C LEU A 324 -29.80 -8.63 1.81
N ASP A 325 -31.01 -8.27 2.22
CA ASP A 325 -31.92 -9.20 2.90
C ASP A 325 -32.68 -10.10 1.91
N GLN A 326 -33.15 -9.54 0.82
CA GLN A 326 -33.77 -10.29 -0.28
C GLN A 326 -33.44 -9.58 -1.60
N VAL A 327 -32.98 -10.28 -2.60
CA VAL A 327 -32.82 -9.77 -3.98
C VAL A 327 -33.93 -10.36 -4.83
N SER A 328 -34.76 -9.52 -5.40
CA SER A 328 -35.77 -9.93 -6.37
C SER A 328 -35.12 -10.48 -7.65
N ALA A 329 -35.95 -11.14 -8.45
CA ALA A 329 -35.52 -11.66 -9.73
C ALA A 329 -35.05 -10.52 -10.65
N VAL A 330 -33.86 -10.66 -11.24
CA VAL A 330 -33.38 -9.76 -12.30
C VAL A 330 -34.27 -9.95 -13.53
N PRO A 331 -34.64 -8.86 -14.24
CA PRO A 331 -35.34 -8.98 -15.53
C PRO A 331 -34.64 -9.94 -16.49
N THR A 332 -35.41 -10.76 -17.19
CA THR A 332 -34.88 -11.82 -18.08
C THR A 332 -34.02 -11.30 -19.22
N ALA A 333 -34.14 -10.02 -19.56
CA ALA A 333 -33.33 -9.34 -20.59
C ALA A 333 -32.03 -8.71 -20.06
N SER A 334 -31.64 -9.00 -18.82
CA SER A 334 -30.46 -8.40 -18.21
C SER A 334 -29.17 -8.83 -18.90
N ARG A 335 -28.26 -7.85 -19.13
CA ARG A 335 -26.91 -8.02 -19.70
C ARG A 335 -25.83 -8.02 -18.63
N ILE A 336 -26.17 -8.28 -17.37
CA ILE A 336 -25.21 -8.31 -16.27
C ILE A 336 -24.28 -9.50 -16.44
N HIS A 337 -23.02 -9.24 -16.74
CA HIS A 337 -21.97 -10.25 -16.89
C HIS A 337 -21.13 -10.39 -15.60
N GLN A 338 -21.05 -9.34 -14.80
CA GLN A 338 -20.22 -9.31 -13.59
C GLN A 338 -20.97 -8.70 -12.42
N LEU A 339 -21.00 -9.45 -11.32
CA LEU A 339 -21.54 -9.01 -10.03
C LEU A 339 -20.49 -9.18 -8.95
N GLU A 340 -20.13 -8.08 -8.30
CA GLU A 340 -19.21 -8.07 -7.18
C GLU A 340 -19.91 -7.54 -5.92
N CYS A 341 -19.84 -8.29 -4.84
CA CYS A 341 -20.32 -7.90 -3.52
C CYS A 341 -19.15 -7.96 -2.53
N LYS A 342 -18.65 -6.81 -2.11
CA LYS A 342 -17.52 -6.70 -1.18
C LYS A 342 -17.98 -6.23 0.17
N SER A 343 -17.65 -6.99 1.22
CA SER A 343 -18.09 -6.70 2.61
C SER A 343 -19.62 -6.64 2.78
N CYS A 344 -20.38 -7.13 1.81
CA CYS A 344 -21.83 -7.15 1.89
C CYS A 344 -22.29 -8.10 3.00
N LYS A 345 -23.46 -7.80 3.55
CA LYS A 345 -24.09 -8.60 4.58
C LYS A 345 -25.27 -9.30 3.98
N PHE A 346 -25.30 -10.60 4.10
CA PHE A 346 -26.39 -11.44 3.67
C PHE A 346 -27.01 -12.09 4.90
N SER A 347 -28.35 -12.03 5.01
CA SER A 347 -29.06 -12.87 5.97
C SER A 347 -28.94 -14.34 5.58
N GLU A 348 -29.06 -14.63 4.28
CA GLU A 348 -28.80 -15.94 3.67
C GLU A 348 -28.39 -15.76 2.19
N VAL A 349 -27.47 -16.62 1.65
CA VAL A 349 -27.08 -16.57 0.22
C VAL A 349 -28.26 -16.78 -0.76
N PRO A 350 -29.30 -17.53 -0.44
CA PRO A 350 -30.51 -17.61 -1.28
C PRO A 350 -31.17 -16.27 -1.59
N ALA A 351 -30.91 -15.23 -0.79
CA ALA A 351 -31.44 -13.90 -1.02
C ALA A 351 -31.11 -13.35 -2.43
N LEU A 352 -30.02 -13.77 -3.05
CA LEU A 352 -29.59 -13.26 -4.35
C LEU A 352 -30.34 -13.86 -5.55
N LYS A 353 -31.28 -14.79 -5.40
CA LYS A 353 -31.94 -15.50 -6.55
C LYS A 353 -31.03 -15.62 -7.78
N LEU A 354 -29.81 -16.16 -7.57
CA LEU A 354 -28.73 -16.18 -8.56
C LEU A 354 -29.17 -16.79 -9.91
N SER A 355 -30.13 -17.68 -9.89
CA SER A 355 -30.71 -18.28 -11.08
C SER A 355 -31.32 -17.31 -12.09
N SER A 356 -31.61 -16.05 -11.68
CA SER A 356 -32.12 -15.01 -12.57
C SER A 356 -31.02 -14.36 -13.43
N PHE A 357 -29.75 -14.48 -13.02
CA PHE A 357 -28.61 -13.89 -13.72
C PHE A 357 -28.07 -14.83 -14.84
N LYS A 358 -28.83 -15.02 -15.90
CA LYS A 358 -28.51 -16.01 -16.95
C LYS A 358 -27.23 -15.71 -17.71
N GLU A 359 -26.85 -14.44 -17.85
CA GLU A 359 -25.67 -13.98 -18.59
C GLU A 359 -24.43 -13.79 -17.69
N LEU A 360 -24.56 -14.08 -16.41
CA LEU A 360 -23.48 -13.85 -15.45
C LEU A 360 -22.27 -14.72 -15.75
N ARG A 361 -21.11 -14.09 -15.91
CA ARG A 361 -19.81 -14.75 -16.14
C ARG A 361 -18.90 -14.64 -14.93
N VAL A 362 -18.99 -13.54 -14.17
CA VAL A 362 -18.16 -13.27 -13.03
C VAL A 362 -19.01 -12.97 -11.81
N LEU A 363 -18.85 -13.75 -10.77
CA LEU A 363 -19.47 -13.54 -9.45
C LEU A 363 -18.37 -13.47 -8.39
N ARG A 364 -18.28 -12.34 -7.70
CA ARG A 364 -17.39 -12.16 -6.55
C ARG A 364 -18.19 -11.76 -5.33
N ILE A 365 -18.08 -12.52 -4.27
CA ILE A 365 -18.67 -12.23 -2.94
C ILE A 365 -17.54 -12.36 -1.93
N THR A 366 -16.96 -11.23 -1.53
CA THR A 366 -15.75 -11.25 -0.70
C THR A 366 -15.94 -10.45 0.59
N LYS A 367 -15.25 -10.85 1.67
CA LYS A 367 -15.23 -10.15 2.97
C LYS A 367 -16.59 -10.03 3.65
N SER A 368 -17.52 -10.95 3.37
CA SER A 368 -18.88 -10.91 3.92
C SER A 368 -18.94 -11.60 5.27
N LYS A 369 -18.96 -10.82 6.36
CA LYS A 369 -18.79 -11.31 7.75
C LYS A 369 -19.85 -12.31 8.22
N TYR A 370 -21.04 -12.26 7.64
CA TYR A 370 -22.17 -13.11 8.04
C TYR A 370 -22.38 -14.31 7.14
N LEU A 371 -21.57 -14.43 6.08
CA LEU A 371 -21.65 -15.52 5.15
C LEU A 371 -20.90 -16.73 5.76
N THR A 372 -21.64 -17.63 6.42
CA THR A 372 -21.07 -18.80 7.13
C THR A 372 -21.33 -20.13 6.45
N GLY A 373 -22.27 -20.17 5.49
CA GLY A 373 -22.59 -21.39 4.74
C GLY A 373 -23.59 -21.14 3.61
N PHE A 374 -23.68 -22.13 2.73
CA PHE A 374 -24.68 -22.17 1.67
C PHE A 374 -25.68 -23.27 1.98
N ARG A 375 -26.97 -22.92 2.06
CA ARG A 375 -28.04 -23.90 2.17
C ARG A 375 -28.57 -24.36 0.81
N GLN A 376 -28.26 -23.62 -0.27
CA GLN A 376 -28.73 -23.91 -1.62
C GLN A 376 -27.58 -24.02 -2.62
N LYS A 377 -27.80 -24.75 -3.69
CA LYS A 377 -26.87 -24.91 -4.80
C LYS A 377 -26.74 -23.59 -5.60
N PHE A 378 -25.57 -23.30 -6.15
CA PHE A 378 -25.40 -22.35 -7.25
C PHE A 378 -26.00 -22.93 -8.56
N ALA A 379 -27.25 -23.36 -8.47
CA ALA A 379 -27.93 -23.97 -9.62
C ALA A 379 -28.27 -22.88 -10.65
N HIS A 380 -28.16 -23.21 -11.91
CA HIS A 380 -28.59 -22.41 -13.06
C HIS A 380 -27.76 -21.16 -13.38
N LEU A 381 -26.44 -21.21 -13.22
CA LEU A 381 -25.49 -20.22 -13.73
C LEU A 381 -24.65 -20.79 -14.89
N PRO A 382 -25.26 -21.07 -16.08
CA PRO A 382 -24.64 -21.84 -17.14
C PRO A 382 -23.46 -21.14 -17.81
N ASN A 383 -23.34 -19.81 -17.64
CA ASN A 383 -22.29 -19.01 -18.24
C ASN A 383 -21.21 -18.56 -17.25
N LEU A 384 -21.30 -18.97 -15.97
CA LEU A 384 -20.35 -18.55 -14.95
C LEU A 384 -18.95 -19.10 -15.25
N GLU A 385 -17.99 -18.21 -15.40
CA GLU A 385 -16.58 -18.51 -15.65
C GLU A 385 -15.70 -18.25 -14.41
N VAL A 386 -16.05 -17.26 -13.60
CA VAL A 386 -15.29 -16.86 -12.40
C VAL A 386 -16.20 -16.81 -11.20
N LEU A 387 -15.85 -17.56 -10.17
CA LEU A 387 -16.48 -17.53 -8.86
C LEU A 387 -15.43 -17.25 -7.78
N ASP A 388 -15.56 -16.09 -7.14
CA ASP A 388 -14.70 -15.68 -6.03
C ASP A 388 -15.52 -15.51 -4.76
N LEU A 389 -15.26 -16.37 -3.80
CA LEU A 389 -15.91 -16.38 -2.48
C LEU A 389 -14.86 -16.22 -1.37
N SER A 390 -13.75 -15.61 -1.68
CA SER A 390 -12.63 -15.44 -0.75
C SER A 390 -12.93 -14.49 0.42
N GLU A 391 -12.16 -14.62 1.48
CA GLU A 391 -12.20 -13.78 2.67
C GLU A 391 -13.60 -13.74 3.35
N ASN A 392 -14.31 -14.86 3.34
CA ASN A 392 -15.57 -15.04 4.04
C ASN A 392 -15.37 -15.94 5.29
N ARG A 393 -16.43 -16.40 5.88
CA ARG A 393 -16.39 -17.39 6.98
C ARG A 393 -17.08 -18.70 6.58
N LEU A 394 -16.98 -19.02 5.30
CA LEU A 394 -17.64 -20.18 4.75
C LEU A 394 -17.10 -21.48 5.33
N SER A 395 -18.01 -22.38 5.60
CA SER A 395 -17.72 -23.77 5.94
C SER A 395 -18.46 -24.66 4.96
N PHE A 396 -17.72 -25.39 4.14
CA PHE A 396 -18.27 -26.33 3.16
C PHE A 396 -18.13 -27.75 3.69
N ILE A 397 -19.26 -28.37 4.01
CA ILE A 397 -19.32 -29.79 4.29
C ILE A 397 -19.57 -30.49 2.94
N GLN A 398 -18.67 -31.35 2.50
CA GLN A 398 -18.71 -31.99 1.17
C GLN A 398 -18.58 -31.00 -0.01
N CYS A 399 -17.53 -30.15 0.02
CA CYS A 399 -17.21 -29.29 -1.11
C CYS A 399 -16.79 -30.15 -2.32
N CYS A 400 -17.12 -29.74 -3.52
CA CYS A 400 -17.86 -28.58 -3.97
C CYS A 400 -18.92 -29.07 -5.00
N SER A 401 -18.97 -30.36 -5.27
CA SER A 401 -19.85 -30.95 -6.27
C SER A 401 -21.33 -30.64 -6.04
N PHE A 402 -21.76 -30.74 -4.77
CA PHE A 402 -23.15 -30.47 -4.43
C PHE A 402 -23.57 -29.02 -4.65
N TYR A 403 -22.66 -28.05 -4.28
CA TYR A 403 -23.01 -26.63 -4.28
C TYR A 403 -22.89 -25.97 -5.66
N LEU A 404 -22.00 -26.50 -6.52
CA LEU A 404 -21.61 -25.85 -7.78
C LEU A 404 -22.06 -26.64 -9.04
N ASP A 405 -22.97 -27.57 -8.88
CA ASP A 405 -23.51 -28.45 -9.95
C ASP A 405 -24.18 -27.69 -11.13
N GLY A 406 -24.42 -26.42 -11.02
CA GLY A 406 -25.04 -25.59 -12.09
C GLY A 406 -24.06 -24.68 -12.86
N THR A 407 -22.76 -24.90 -12.78
CA THR A 407 -21.73 -24.01 -13.33
C THR A 407 -20.77 -24.72 -14.29
N PRO A 408 -21.24 -25.25 -15.43
CA PRO A 408 -20.44 -26.10 -16.32
C PRO A 408 -19.25 -25.39 -16.99
N LYS A 409 -19.26 -24.06 -17.09
CA LYS A 409 -18.20 -23.25 -17.71
C LYS A 409 -17.21 -22.64 -16.73
N LEU A 410 -17.25 -23.08 -15.46
CA LEU A 410 -16.40 -22.46 -14.42
C LEU A 410 -14.92 -22.71 -14.72
N LYS A 411 -14.15 -21.61 -14.85
CA LYS A 411 -12.71 -21.59 -15.14
C LYS A 411 -11.87 -21.17 -13.93
N HIS A 412 -12.40 -20.28 -13.11
CA HIS A 412 -11.69 -19.73 -11.95
C HIS A 412 -12.54 -19.85 -10.69
N LEU A 413 -12.04 -20.57 -9.70
CA LEU A 413 -12.68 -20.74 -8.40
C LEU A 413 -11.73 -20.29 -7.31
N ASN A 414 -12.12 -19.26 -6.56
CA ASN A 414 -11.39 -18.77 -5.40
C ASN A 414 -12.22 -18.95 -4.13
N LEU A 415 -11.75 -19.80 -3.21
CA LEU A 415 -12.32 -20.04 -1.89
C LEU A 415 -11.33 -19.73 -0.77
N SER A 416 -10.29 -18.95 -1.04
CA SER A 416 -9.24 -18.62 -0.09
C SER A 416 -9.77 -17.84 1.13
N PHE A 417 -9.05 -17.93 2.24
CA PHE A 417 -9.39 -17.24 3.48
C PHE A 417 -10.82 -17.54 4.00
N ASN A 418 -11.23 -18.79 3.92
CA ASN A 418 -12.46 -19.30 4.49
C ASN A 418 -12.19 -20.18 5.73
N SER A 419 -13.24 -20.73 6.37
CA SER A 419 -13.07 -21.49 7.62
C SER A 419 -12.63 -22.92 7.36
N ILE A 420 -13.52 -23.77 6.87
CA ILE A 420 -13.26 -25.19 6.64
C ILE A 420 -13.85 -25.58 5.29
N ILE A 421 -13.05 -26.29 4.51
CA ILE A 421 -13.47 -26.93 3.26
C ILE A 421 -13.25 -28.43 3.41
N SER A 422 -14.32 -29.14 3.73
CA SER A 422 -14.27 -30.60 3.78
C SER A 422 -14.48 -31.17 2.39
N VAL A 423 -13.50 -31.94 1.93
CA VAL A 423 -13.46 -32.47 0.58
C VAL A 423 -13.91 -33.91 0.60
N SER A 424 -14.95 -34.23 -0.18
CA SER A 424 -15.41 -35.61 -0.38
C SER A 424 -15.64 -35.87 -1.87
N GLY A 425 -14.97 -36.91 -2.40
CA GLY A 425 -15.04 -37.25 -3.82
C GLY A 425 -14.18 -36.37 -4.71
N HIS A 426 -14.45 -36.31 -6.01
CA HIS A 426 -13.72 -35.51 -6.98
C HIS A 426 -14.51 -34.23 -7.36
N LEU A 427 -13.79 -33.20 -7.76
CA LEU A 427 -14.39 -31.95 -8.26
C LEU A 427 -14.86 -32.13 -9.72
N PRO A 428 -16.15 -31.91 -10.03
CA PRO A 428 -16.69 -32.18 -11.36
C PRO A 428 -16.47 -31.03 -12.38
N PHE A 429 -15.34 -30.33 -12.32
CA PHE A 429 -15.08 -29.11 -13.11
C PHE A 429 -14.06 -29.35 -14.23
N ASN A 430 -14.49 -29.90 -15.36
CA ASN A 430 -13.60 -30.22 -16.47
C ASN A 430 -13.00 -28.99 -17.20
N GLU A 431 -13.57 -27.80 -16.98
CA GLU A 431 -13.11 -26.54 -17.60
C GLU A 431 -12.29 -25.64 -16.65
N LEU A 432 -12.07 -26.10 -15.40
CA LEU A 432 -11.38 -25.29 -14.40
C LEU A 432 -9.91 -25.08 -14.76
N VAL A 433 -9.49 -23.81 -14.74
CA VAL A 433 -8.13 -23.35 -15.08
C VAL A 433 -7.38 -22.88 -13.82
N SER A 434 -8.10 -22.30 -12.85
CA SER A 434 -7.51 -21.73 -11.62
C SER A 434 -8.34 -22.11 -10.41
N LEU A 435 -7.66 -22.59 -9.37
CA LEU A 435 -8.25 -22.99 -8.10
C LEU A 435 -7.41 -22.47 -6.95
N ASP A 436 -8.05 -21.72 -6.03
CA ASP A 436 -7.40 -21.12 -4.87
C ASP A 436 -8.15 -21.47 -3.58
N PHE A 437 -7.46 -22.15 -2.67
CA PHE A 437 -7.91 -22.50 -1.32
C PHE A 437 -7.03 -21.90 -0.23
N GLN A 438 -6.11 -21.01 -0.59
CA GLN A 438 -5.14 -20.45 0.35
C GLN A 438 -5.79 -20.03 1.68
N HIS A 439 -5.14 -20.35 2.81
CA HIS A 439 -5.63 -20.02 4.15
C HIS A 439 -7.04 -20.52 4.50
N SER A 440 -7.49 -21.61 3.86
CA SER A 440 -8.73 -22.30 4.20
C SER A 440 -8.40 -23.71 4.64
N LYS A 441 -8.83 -24.14 5.83
CA LYS A 441 -8.52 -25.49 6.31
C LYS A 441 -9.14 -26.53 5.38
N LEU A 442 -8.31 -27.32 4.70
CA LEU A 442 -8.75 -28.43 3.85
C LEU A 442 -8.74 -29.73 4.63
N ASP A 443 -9.93 -30.33 4.80
CA ASP A 443 -10.06 -31.66 5.41
C ASP A 443 -10.33 -32.70 4.31
N GLY A 444 -9.56 -33.79 4.32
CA GLY A 444 -9.76 -34.96 3.42
C GLY A 444 -8.91 -34.95 2.14
N LEU A 445 -8.07 -33.96 1.92
CA LEU A 445 -7.10 -33.99 0.82
C LEU A 445 -5.97 -34.98 1.14
N GLY A 446 -5.70 -35.90 0.21
CA GLY A 446 -4.63 -36.88 0.35
C GLY A 446 -5.12 -38.31 0.59
N THR A 447 -6.38 -38.49 0.97
CA THR A 447 -7.00 -39.82 1.12
C THR A 447 -7.72 -40.33 -0.14
N VAL A 448 -8.14 -39.40 -1.03
CA VAL A 448 -8.86 -39.70 -2.29
C VAL A 448 -8.26 -38.80 -3.39
N PRO A 449 -8.20 -39.23 -4.66
CA PRO A 449 -7.72 -38.42 -5.77
C PRO A 449 -8.75 -37.31 -6.10
N PHE A 450 -8.70 -36.24 -5.32
CA PHE A 450 -9.64 -35.09 -5.36
C PHE A 450 -9.63 -34.34 -6.69
N PHE A 451 -8.45 -34.25 -7.33
CA PHE A 451 -8.23 -33.46 -8.55
C PHE A 451 -8.42 -34.22 -9.85
N LEU A 452 -8.92 -35.44 -9.82
CA LEU A 452 -8.94 -36.38 -10.97
C LEU A 452 -9.60 -35.82 -12.24
N SER A 453 -10.57 -34.92 -12.10
CA SER A 453 -11.30 -34.30 -13.23
C SER A 453 -10.75 -32.97 -13.68
N LEU A 454 -9.65 -32.48 -13.10
CA LEU A 454 -9.13 -31.13 -13.33
C LEU A 454 -7.99 -31.10 -14.37
N GLY A 455 -8.07 -31.87 -15.43
CA GLY A 455 -7.02 -32.00 -16.46
C GLY A 455 -6.64 -30.67 -17.16
N LYS A 456 -7.48 -29.61 -17.09
CA LYS A 456 -7.20 -28.28 -17.64
C LYS A 456 -6.65 -27.30 -16.62
N LEU A 457 -6.49 -27.69 -15.36
CA LEU A 457 -6.04 -26.79 -14.29
C LEU A 457 -4.59 -26.35 -14.54
N ILE A 458 -4.38 -25.03 -14.56
CA ILE A 458 -3.07 -24.38 -14.77
C ILE A 458 -2.52 -23.83 -13.45
N TYR A 459 -3.37 -23.30 -12.60
CA TYR A 459 -3.00 -22.66 -11.32
C TYR A 459 -3.72 -23.33 -10.15
N LEU A 460 -2.96 -23.78 -9.15
CA LEU A 460 -3.46 -24.31 -7.89
C LEU A 460 -2.71 -23.66 -6.72
N ASP A 461 -3.46 -23.03 -5.81
CA ASP A 461 -2.94 -22.54 -4.54
C ASP A 461 -3.67 -23.21 -3.37
N ILE A 462 -2.94 -24.01 -2.62
CA ILE A 462 -3.38 -24.64 -1.37
C ILE A 462 -2.47 -24.26 -0.21
N SER A 463 -1.86 -23.06 -0.28
CA SER A 463 -0.93 -22.60 0.77
C SER A 463 -1.66 -22.38 2.10
N TYR A 464 -1.03 -22.77 3.19
CA TYR A 464 -1.53 -22.61 4.56
C TYR A 464 -2.93 -23.23 4.80
N THR A 465 -3.18 -24.39 4.18
CA THR A 465 -4.46 -25.10 4.31
C THR A 465 -4.44 -26.19 5.38
N ASN A 466 -3.34 -26.34 6.09
CA ASN A 466 -3.12 -27.43 7.06
C ASN A 466 -3.22 -28.85 6.43
N THR A 467 -2.94 -28.93 5.14
CA THR A 467 -2.95 -30.18 4.39
C THR A 467 -1.76 -31.05 4.76
N HIS A 468 -2.00 -32.35 4.93
CA HIS A 468 -0.95 -33.36 5.07
C HIS A 468 -0.96 -34.26 3.84
N VAL A 469 0.12 -34.24 3.06
CA VAL A 469 0.26 -35.09 1.86
C VAL A 469 0.90 -36.42 2.24
N GLU A 470 0.11 -37.48 2.18
CA GLU A 470 0.56 -38.83 2.51
C GLU A 470 0.81 -39.70 1.26
N SER A 471 0.14 -39.39 0.16
CA SER A 471 0.09 -40.22 -1.03
C SER A 471 0.74 -39.58 -2.24
N GLN A 472 1.49 -40.34 -3.01
CA GLN A 472 1.98 -39.97 -4.35
C GLN A 472 0.86 -39.66 -5.35
N TYR A 473 -0.38 -40.09 -5.08
CA TYR A 473 -1.55 -39.87 -5.94
C TYR A 473 -2.32 -38.58 -5.61
N ALA A 474 -1.86 -37.81 -4.64
CA ALA A 474 -2.57 -36.58 -4.18
C ALA A 474 -2.85 -35.58 -5.30
N PHE A 475 -1.97 -35.48 -6.30
CA PHE A 475 -2.08 -34.56 -7.44
C PHE A 475 -2.40 -35.25 -8.77
N CYS A 476 -2.95 -36.46 -8.75
CA CYS A 476 -3.42 -37.15 -9.95
C CYS A 476 -4.56 -36.35 -10.61
N GLY A 477 -4.53 -36.26 -11.95
CA GLY A 477 -5.51 -35.51 -12.75
C GLY A 477 -5.09 -34.05 -13.05
N LEU A 478 -3.88 -33.63 -12.65
CA LEU A 478 -3.38 -32.26 -12.84
C LEU A 478 -2.31 -32.21 -13.95
N GLU A 479 -2.55 -32.84 -15.08
CA GLU A 479 -1.55 -33.02 -16.16
C GLU A 479 -1.15 -31.66 -16.80
N SER A 480 -2.04 -30.65 -16.76
CA SER A 480 -1.80 -29.32 -17.34
C SER A 480 -1.25 -28.31 -16.33
N LEU A 481 -1.03 -28.69 -15.07
CA LEU A 481 -0.68 -27.75 -14.00
C LEU A 481 0.67 -27.08 -14.26
N GLN A 482 0.69 -25.74 -14.24
CA GLN A 482 1.89 -24.92 -14.41
C GLN A 482 2.33 -24.25 -13.13
N VAL A 483 1.42 -23.90 -12.25
CA VAL A 483 1.72 -23.21 -10.99
C VAL A 483 1.08 -23.97 -9.84
N LEU A 484 1.91 -24.49 -8.94
CA LEU A 484 1.50 -25.10 -7.67
C LEU A 484 2.09 -24.33 -6.51
N LYS A 485 1.22 -23.77 -5.67
CA LYS A 485 1.59 -23.17 -4.39
C LYS A 485 0.98 -23.98 -3.26
N MET A 486 1.82 -24.39 -2.33
CA MET A 486 1.39 -25.17 -1.17
C MET A 486 2.23 -24.87 0.08
N ALA A 487 2.67 -23.65 0.20
CA ALA A 487 3.42 -23.20 1.37
C ALA A 487 2.68 -23.48 2.69
N GLY A 488 3.42 -23.73 3.76
CA GLY A 488 2.85 -23.88 5.10
C GLY A 488 2.11 -25.21 5.38
N ASN A 489 2.20 -26.17 4.47
CA ASN A 489 1.62 -27.50 4.61
C ASN A 489 2.62 -28.54 5.16
N SER A 490 2.27 -29.80 5.15
CA SER A 490 3.14 -30.88 5.65
C SER A 490 3.11 -32.08 4.74
N PHE A 491 4.20 -32.85 4.74
CA PHE A 491 4.37 -34.05 3.96
C PHE A 491 4.71 -35.21 4.89
N LYS A 492 4.40 -36.45 4.45
CA LYS A 492 4.78 -37.65 5.13
C LYS A 492 6.29 -37.67 5.40
N ASP A 493 6.68 -37.99 6.62
CA ASP A 493 8.08 -38.05 7.07
C ASP A 493 8.89 -36.74 6.85
N ASN A 494 8.20 -35.59 6.69
CA ASN A 494 8.79 -34.30 6.33
C ASN A 494 9.68 -34.36 5.06
N ASN A 495 9.26 -35.17 4.09
CA ASN A 495 9.93 -35.37 2.81
C ASN A 495 8.91 -35.29 1.67
N LEU A 496 9.27 -34.65 0.58
CA LEU A 496 8.40 -34.46 -0.60
C LEU A 496 8.06 -35.79 -1.28
N GLY A 497 8.97 -36.80 -1.20
CA GLY A 497 8.79 -38.09 -1.85
C GLY A 497 8.52 -37.97 -3.36
N ASP A 498 7.65 -38.80 -3.89
CA ASP A 498 7.24 -38.83 -5.30
C ASP A 498 5.93 -38.07 -5.56
N SER A 499 5.59 -37.12 -4.67
CA SER A 499 4.30 -36.42 -4.72
C SER A 499 4.02 -35.68 -6.03
N PHE A 500 5.06 -35.28 -6.78
CA PHE A 500 4.94 -34.45 -7.98
C PHE A 500 5.19 -35.22 -9.29
N MET A 501 5.27 -36.54 -9.27
CA MET A 501 5.66 -37.35 -10.44
C MET A 501 4.79 -37.15 -11.69
N ASN A 502 3.53 -36.74 -11.52
CA ASN A 502 2.57 -36.57 -12.63
C ASN A 502 2.52 -35.10 -13.16
N LEU A 503 3.25 -34.14 -12.53
CA LEU A 503 3.15 -32.73 -12.84
C LEU A 503 4.17 -32.27 -13.90
N THR A 504 4.18 -32.93 -15.06
CA THR A 504 5.21 -32.71 -16.11
C THR A 504 5.19 -31.33 -16.76
N GLN A 505 4.13 -30.55 -16.62
CA GLN A 505 3.98 -29.19 -17.17
C GLN A 505 4.30 -28.10 -16.16
N LEU A 506 4.72 -28.45 -14.94
CA LEU A 506 4.91 -27.50 -13.86
C LEU A 506 6.06 -26.51 -14.16
N LEU A 507 5.77 -25.21 -14.04
CA LEU A 507 6.70 -24.10 -14.23
C LEU A 507 7.09 -23.44 -12.89
N THR A 508 6.19 -23.41 -11.93
CA THR A 508 6.40 -22.80 -10.62
C THR A 508 5.92 -23.73 -9.51
N LEU A 509 6.79 -24.01 -8.56
CA LEU A 509 6.51 -24.80 -7.36
C LEU A 509 6.90 -24.00 -6.11
N ASP A 510 5.96 -23.82 -5.19
CA ASP A 510 6.20 -23.26 -3.86
C ASP A 510 5.86 -24.28 -2.78
N VAL A 511 6.87 -24.78 -2.09
CA VAL A 511 6.81 -25.69 -0.94
C VAL A 511 7.51 -25.07 0.28
N SER A 512 7.47 -23.75 0.38
CA SER A 512 8.04 -23.03 1.51
C SER A 512 7.28 -23.32 2.81
N SER A 513 7.95 -23.19 3.95
CA SER A 513 7.35 -23.36 5.28
C SER A 513 6.69 -24.75 5.53
N CYS A 514 7.10 -25.78 4.80
CA CYS A 514 6.51 -27.14 4.88
C CYS A 514 7.21 -28.07 5.87
N LYS A 515 8.09 -27.54 6.72
CA LYS A 515 8.86 -28.30 7.74
C LYS A 515 9.75 -29.41 7.16
N LEU A 516 10.12 -29.32 5.90
CA LEU A 516 10.93 -30.30 5.18
C LEU A 516 12.32 -30.44 5.82
N ARG A 517 12.77 -31.70 5.94
CA ARG A 517 14.10 -32.04 6.45
C ARG A 517 15.02 -32.58 5.36
N GLN A 518 14.45 -33.17 4.34
CA GLN A 518 15.17 -33.76 3.21
C GLN A 518 14.32 -33.75 1.94
N VAL A 519 14.97 -33.90 0.80
CA VAL A 519 14.36 -34.03 -0.52
C VAL A 519 14.80 -35.36 -1.10
N SER A 520 13.87 -36.21 -1.56
CA SER A 520 14.17 -37.50 -2.17
C SER A 520 14.77 -37.33 -3.58
N LEU A 521 15.59 -38.27 -4.01
CA LEU A 521 16.25 -38.24 -5.34
C LEU A 521 15.26 -38.22 -6.51
N SER A 522 14.09 -38.82 -6.34
CA SER A 522 13.03 -38.91 -7.36
C SER A 522 12.07 -37.71 -7.35
N THR A 523 12.11 -36.85 -6.33
CA THR A 523 11.11 -35.79 -6.11
C THR A 523 10.88 -34.89 -7.34
N PHE A 524 11.93 -34.48 -8.01
CA PHE A 524 11.86 -33.56 -9.16
C PHE A 524 12.07 -34.27 -10.51
N SER A 525 12.09 -35.59 -10.55
CA SER A 525 12.45 -36.36 -11.75
C SER A 525 11.56 -36.04 -12.97
N SER A 526 10.31 -35.69 -12.77
CA SER A 526 9.32 -35.36 -13.82
C SER A 526 9.23 -33.85 -14.12
N LEU A 527 9.91 -32.98 -13.35
CA LEU A 527 9.73 -31.54 -13.39
C LEU A 527 10.74 -30.82 -14.32
N GLY A 528 11.06 -31.41 -15.48
CA GLY A 528 12.06 -30.86 -16.42
C GLY A 528 11.75 -29.44 -16.95
N LYS A 529 10.50 -28.98 -16.85
CA LYS A 529 10.09 -27.62 -17.28
C LYS A 529 10.07 -26.58 -16.15
N LEU A 530 10.36 -26.98 -14.92
CA LEU A 530 10.27 -26.12 -13.76
C LEU A 530 11.24 -24.92 -13.88
N GLN A 531 10.70 -23.71 -13.81
CA GLN A 531 11.44 -22.45 -13.91
C GLN A 531 11.68 -21.80 -12.55
N LYS A 532 10.72 -21.91 -11.64
CA LYS A 532 10.79 -21.32 -10.31
C LYS A 532 10.50 -22.33 -9.23
N LEU A 533 11.43 -22.49 -8.30
CA LEU A 533 11.29 -23.35 -7.13
C LEU A 533 11.52 -22.53 -5.86
N ASN A 534 10.50 -22.44 -5.01
CA ASN A 534 10.60 -21.91 -3.67
C ASN A 534 10.51 -23.06 -2.65
N ILE A 535 11.58 -23.29 -1.91
CA ILE A 535 11.70 -24.29 -0.85
C ILE A 535 12.21 -23.64 0.45
N SER A 536 12.05 -22.32 0.56
CA SER A 536 12.48 -21.52 1.70
C SER A 536 11.74 -21.84 3.00
N HIS A 537 12.22 -21.33 4.12
CA HIS A 537 11.61 -21.53 5.44
C HIS A 537 11.35 -22.98 5.82
N ASN A 538 12.27 -23.87 5.48
CA ASN A 538 12.24 -25.29 5.83
C ASN A 538 13.36 -25.65 6.82
N LYS A 539 13.65 -26.92 6.99
CA LYS A 539 14.68 -27.43 7.90
C LYS A 539 15.71 -28.29 7.14
N LEU A 540 16.01 -27.88 5.90
CA LEU A 540 16.94 -28.61 5.05
C LEU A 540 18.39 -28.35 5.49
N LEU A 541 19.11 -29.44 5.76
CA LEU A 541 20.51 -29.41 6.26
C LEU A 541 21.50 -29.42 5.11
N THR A 542 21.14 -30.02 3.99
CA THR A 542 22.01 -30.23 2.84
C THR A 542 21.31 -29.86 1.55
N PHE A 543 22.08 -29.43 0.58
CA PHE A 543 21.63 -29.31 -0.80
C PHE A 543 21.92 -30.64 -1.52
N ASP A 544 20.88 -31.45 -1.69
CA ASP A 544 21.02 -32.81 -2.24
C ASP A 544 21.06 -32.75 -3.78
N HIS A 545 22.25 -32.63 -4.30
CA HIS A 545 22.50 -32.35 -5.70
C HIS A 545 21.85 -33.33 -6.70
N PRO A 546 21.78 -34.67 -6.47
CA PRO A 546 21.15 -35.56 -7.45
C PRO A 546 19.66 -35.29 -7.64
N ALA A 547 18.96 -34.80 -6.61
CA ALA A 547 17.53 -34.47 -6.68
C ALA A 547 17.24 -33.30 -7.62
N TYR A 548 18.16 -32.32 -7.72
CA TYR A 548 17.97 -31.11 -8.53
C TYR A 548 18.46 -31.25 -9.99
N LYS A 549 19.18 -32.31 -10.32
CA LYS A 549 19.71 -32.56 -11.67
C LYS A 549 18.65 -32.54 -12.79
N PRO A 550 17.41 -33.02 -12.60
CA PRO A 550 16.36 -32.96 -13.62
C PRO A 550 15.89 -31.53 -13.97
N LEU A 551 16.14 -30.53 -13.10
CA LEU A 551 15.59 -29.17 -13.20
C LEU A 551 16.37 -28.28 -14.20
N GLN A 552 16.51 -28.71 -15.45
CA GLN A 552 17.31 -28.03 -16.47
C GLN A 552 16.77 -26.67 -16.90
N ALA A 553 15.47 -26.42 -16.73
CA ALA A 553 14.82 -25.15 -17.06
C ALA A 553 14.79 -24.15 -15.89
N LEU A 554 15.35 -24.50 -14.72
CA LEU A 554 15.26 -23.69 -13.52
C LEU A 554 16.01 -22.38 -13.65
N THR A 555 15.31 -21.26 -13.45
CA THR A 555 15.86 -19.89 -13.49
C THR A 555 15.90 -19.22 -12.13
N VAL A 556 15.00 -19.58 -11.23
CA VAL A 556 14.89 -19.01 -9.88
C VAL A 556 14.80 -20.12 -8.85
N LEU A 557 15.72 -20.13 -7.91
CA LEU A 557 15.72 -21.03 -6.77
C LEU A 557 15.80 -20.24 -5.47
N ASP A 558 14.76 -20.33 -4.64
CA ASP A 558 14.76 -19.80 -3.28
C ASP A 558 14.95 -20.92 -2.26
N TYR A 559 16.09 -20.89 -1.62
CA TYR A 559 16.50 -21.83 -0.57
C TYR A 559 16.76 -21.11 0.77
N SER A 560 16.26 -19.88 0.89
CA SER A 560 16.48 -19.03 2.06
C SER A 560 15.85 -19.62 3.33
N SER A 561 16.31 -19.18 4.48
CA SER A 561 15.73 -19.58 5.77
C SER A 561 15.66 -21.10 5.97
N ASN A 562 16.74 -21.80 5.65
CA ASN A 562 16.94 -23.21 5.90
C ASN A 562 18.07 -23.44 6.92
N GLN A 563 18.64 -24.61 6.99
CA GLN A 563 19.71 -24.99 7.93
C GLN A 563 20.99 -25.42 7.19
N LEU A 564 21.23 -24.87 5.99
CA LEU A 564 22.44 -25.13 5.25
C LEU A 564 23.67 -24.58 5.97
N THR A 565 24.67 -25.42 6.12
CA THR A 565 25.98 -25.01 6.65
C THR A 565 26.97 -24.74 5.52
N VAL A 566 26.86 -25.43 4.41
CA VAL A 566 27.74 -25.32 3.24
C VAL A 566 27.07 -25.94 2.01
N LEU A 567 27.50 -25.49 0.81
CA LEU A 567 27.25 -26.20 -0.43
C LEU A 567 28.55 -26.96 -0.82
N THR A 568 28.43 -28.26 -0.98
CA THR A 568 29.56 -29.10 -1.41
C THR A 568 29.97 -28.80 -2.86
N GLU A 569 31.20 -29.11 -3.25
CA GLU A 569 31.67 -28.91 -4.63
C GLU A 569 30.74 -29.62 -5.64
N LYS A 570 30.32 -30.83 -5.33
CA LYS A 570 29.40 -31.60 -6.18
C LYS A 570 28.02 -30.93 -6.30
N ALA A 571 27.57 -30.26 -5.25
CA ALA A 571 26.33 -29.48 -5.27
C ALA A 571 26.47 -28.25 -6.16
N LEU A 572 27.58 -27.53 -6.06
CA LEU A 572 27.89 -26.35 -6.86
C LEU A 572 27.98 -26.67 -8.36
N GLU A 573 28.70 -27.76 -8.72
CA GLU A 573 28.81 -28.24 -10.11
C GLU A 573 27.50 -28.69 -10.73
N SER A 574 26.51 -29.06 -9.91
CA SER A 574 25.22 -29.58 -10.34
C SER A 574 24.11 -28.56 -10.35
N LEU A 575 24.39 -27.32 -10.00
CA LEU A 575 23.41 -26.22 -10.13
C LEU A 575 22.97 -26.11 -11.60
N PRO A 576 21.65 -25.87 -11.84
CA PRO A 576 21.16 -25.72 -13.21
C PRO A 576 21.85 -24.57 -13.94
N SER A 577 22.31 -24.83 -15.18
CA SER A 577 23.06 -23.86 -15.99
C SER A 577 22.25 -22.59 -16.34
N ASN A 578 20.93 -22.68 -16.34
CA ASN A 578 20.00 -21.58 -16.66
C ASN A 578 19.60 -20.77 -15.42
N LEU A 579 20.19 -21.05 -14.25
CA LEU A 579 19.84 -20.35 -13.01
C LEU A 579 20.32 -18.91 -13.07
N VAL A 580 19.39 -17.97 -12.89
CA VAL A 580 19.60 -16.52 -12.90
C VAL A 580 19.58 -15.97 -11.48
N HIS A 581 18.79 -16.56 -10.60
CA HIS A 581 18.59 -16.10 -9.24
C HIS A 581 18.62 -17.26 -8.25
N LEU A 582 19.53 -17.18 -7.31
CA LEU A 582 19.66 -18.10 -6.19
C LEU A 582 19.63 -17.33 -4.87
N ASP A 583 18.62 -17.60 -4.05
CA ASP A 583 18.55 -17.02 -2.70
C ASP A 583 18.95 -18.07 -1.66
N LEU A 584 20.02 -17.80 -0.94
CA LEU A 584 20.57 -18.61 0.14
C LEU A 584 20.57 -17.88 1.49
N SER A 585 19.92 -16.73 1.58
CA SER A 585 19.89 -15.90 2.80
C SER A 585 19.33 -16.64 4.02
N TYR A 586 19.67 -16.19 5.19
CA TYR A 586 19.19 -16.75 6.46
C TYR A 586 19.47 -18.26 6.65
N ASN A 587 20.60 -18.76 6.13
CA ASN A 587 21.09 -20.11 6.40
C ASN A 587 22.18 -20.09 7.48
N LEU A 588 22.66 -21.26 7.90
CA LEU A 588 23.61 -21.43 9.01
C LEU A 588 25.05 -21.65 8.52
N PHE A 589 25.55 -20.74 7.67
CA PHE A 589 26.82 -20.93 6.98
C PHE A 589 28.03 -21.04 7.91
N ASP A 590 28.83 -22.08 7.67
CA ASP A 590 30.16 -22.25 8.26
C ASP A 590 31.23 -21.68 7.32
N CYS A 591 31.80 -20.55 7.74
CA CYS A 591 32.83 -19.85 7.00
C CYS A 591 34.25 -20.26 7.45
N SER A 592 34.41 -21.47 7.96
CA SER A 592 35.75 -22.00 8.23
C SER A 592 36.52 -22.28 6.94
N CYS A 593 37.87 -22.30 7.03
CA CYS A 593 38.72 -22.60 5.90
C CYS A 593 38.52 -24.01 5.29
N ASN A 594 37.80 -24.89 6.00
CA ASN A 594 37.44 -26.21 5.48
C ASN A 594 36.45 -26.13 4.30
N HIS A 595 35.74 -24.97 4.17
CA HIS A 595 34.72 -24.77 3.14
C HIS A 595 35.15 -23.71 2.09
N LEU A 596 36.43 -23.60 1.86
CA LEU A 596 37.05 -22.60 0.97
C LEU A 596 36.46 -22.62 -0.45
N SER A 597 36.14 -23.80 -1.01
CA SER A 597 35.51 -23.95 -2.33
C SER A 597 34.19 -23.22 -2.43
N PHE A 598 33.33 -23.35 -1.42
CA PHE A 598 32.05 -22.66 -1.35
C PHE A 598 32.22 -21.15 -1.23
N LEU A 599 33.10 -20.69 -0.32
CA LEU A 599 33.36 -19.28 -0.09
C LEU A 599 33.89 -18.57 -1.32
N LYS A 600 34.79 -19.24 -2.05
CA LYS A 600 35.35 -18.77 -3.30
C LYS A 600 34.30 -18.70 -4.39
N TRP A 601 33.49 -19.77 -4.55
CA TRP A 601 32.40 -19.83 -5.50
C TRP A 601 31.36 -18.71 -5.25
N ALA A 602 30.98 -18.48 -4.01
CA ALA A 602 30.01 -17.45 -3.65
C ALA A 602 30.49 -16.05 -4.07
N LYS A 603 31.77 -15.79 -3.90
CA LYS A 603 32.43 -14.54 -4.29
C LYS A 603 32.50 -14.35 -5.80
N GLU A 604 32.79 -15.43 -6.55
CA GLU A 604 32.86 -15.43 -8.00
C GLU A 604 31.48 -15.31 -8.67
N HIS A 605 30.39 -15.75 -7.99
CA HIS A 605 29.04 -15.79 -8.52
C HIS A 605 28.07 -14.85 -7.78
N GLY A 606 28.57 -13.72 -7.28
CA GLY A 606 27.79 -12.74 -6.54
C GLY A 606 26.57 -12.19 -7.29
N GLU A 607 26.63 -12.12 -8.63
CA GLU A 607 25.50 -11.68 -9.47
C GLU A 607 24.33 -12.66 -9.49
N LEU A 608 24.64 -13.97 -9.33
CA LEU A 608 23.62 -15.02 -9.22
C LEU A 608 22.89 -14.97 -7.87
N LEU A 609 23.62 -14.57 -6.81
CA LEU A 609 23.14 -14.60 -5.44
C LEU A 609 22.27 -13.39 -5.13
N ARG A 610 21.12 -13.64 -4.51
CA ARG A 610 20.24 -12.59 -4.00
C ARG A 610 20.39 -12.41 -2.49
N CYS A 611 20.03 -11.22 -2.00
CA CYS A 611 20.05 -10.90 -0.57
C CYS A 611 21.39 -11.22 0.10
N THR A 612 22.48 -10.92 -0.59
CA THR A 612 23.85 -11.25 -0.19
C THR A 612 24.27 -10.66 1.17
N GLU A 613 23.65 -9.56 1.57
CA GLU A 613 23.83 -8.95 2.90
C GLU A 613 23.30 -9.82 4.02
N LEU A 614 22.30 -10.67 3.74
CA LEU A 614 21.65 -11.57 4.67
C LEU A 614 22.24 -13.01 4.63
N MET A 615 23.24 -13.23 3.77
CA MET A 615 24.04 -14.44 3.76
C MET A 615 25.21 -14.26 4.73
N VAL A 616 24.99 -14.56 6.00
CA VAL A 616 25.97 -14.32 7.07
C VAL A 616 26.57 -15.62 7.60
N CYS A 617 27.81 -15.54 8.03
CA CYS A 617 28.51 -16.62 8.72
C CYS A 617 27.95 -16.81 10.15
N ILE A 618 27.70 -18.06 10.57
CA ILE A 618 27.33 -18.41 11.94
C ILE A 618 28.52 -19.01 12.68
N SER A 619 29.38 -19.71 11.97
CA SER A 619 30.61 -20.34 12.47
C SER A 619 31.78 -19.98 11.56
N PRO A 620 32.97 -19.84 12.10
CA PRO A 620 33.39 -19.79 13.52
C PRO A 620 32.96 -18.49 14.23
N GLU A 621 32.96 -18.49 15.57
CA GLU A 621 32.39 -17.39 16.38
C GLU A 621 32.96 -16.00 16.05
N HIS A 622 34.26 -15.90 15.70
CA HIS A 622 34.90 -14.63 15.34
C HIS A 622 34.43 -14.04 14.00
N LEU A 623 33.75 -14.81 13.15
CA LEU A 623 33.17 -14.39 11.87
C LEU A 623 31.64 -14.27 11.92
N LYS A 624 31.04 -14.45 13.08
CA LYS A 624 29.61 -14.39 13.26
C LYS A 624 29.04 -13.04 12.78
N ASN A 625 27.97 -13.10 11.98
CA ASN A 625 27.32 -11.96 11.35
C ASN A 625 28.15 -11.26 10.24
N VAL A 626 29.29 -11.78 9.84
CA VAL A 626 30.01 -11.29 8.65
C VAL A 626 29.35 -11.88 7.41
N SER A 627 29.12 -11.07 6.38
CA SER A 627 28.61 -11.60 5.10
C SER A 627 29.59 -12.60 4.48
N VAL A 628 29.06 -13.71 3.98
CA VAL A 628 29.83 -14.75 3.28
C VAL A 628 30.69 -14.16 2.14
N LEU A 629 30.16 -13.14 1.43
CA LEU A 629 30.88 -12.45 0.34
C LEU A 629 32.03 -11.55 0.84
N ASN A 630 31.93 -11.07 2.06
CA ASN A 630 32.95 -10.21 2.67
C ASN A 630 34.04 -11.01 3.40
N PHE A 631 33.96 -12.35 3.37
CA PHE A 631 34.94 -13.20 3.96
C PHE A 631 36.32 -13.00 3.26
N ASP A 632 37.36 -12.78 4.05
CA ASP A 632 38.68 -12.63 3.54
C ASP A 632 39.33 -14.00 3.26
N LEU A 633 39.37 -14.39 1.99
CA LEU A 633 39.95 -15.64 1.54
C LEU A 633 41.47 -15.75 1.86
N SER A 634 42.16 -14.63 2.06
CA SER A 634 43.57 -14.62 2.41
C SER A 634 43.81 -15.11 3.84
N SER A 635 42.82 -15.00 4.72
CA SER A 635 42.92 -15.50 6.09
C SER A 635 43.09 -17.01 6.19
N CYS A 636 42.76 -17.76 5.11
CA CYS A 636 42.91 -19.19 5.04
C CYS A 636 44.32 -19.62 4.48
N GLN A 637 45.14 -18.69 4.07
CA GLN A 637 46.52 -18.98 3.59
C GLN A 637 47.51 -18.82 4.73
N LEU A 638 47.84 -19.92 5.40
CA LEU A 638 48.51 -19.96 6.70
C LEU A 638 50.03 -19.71 6.74
N ASN A 639 50.73 -19.32 5.66
CA ASN A 639 52.21 -19.23 5.71
C ASN A 639 52.87 -17.88 5.37
N ALA A 640 52.09 -16.84 4.97
CA ALA A 640 52.70 -15.50 4.76
C ALA A 640 52.52 -14.57 5.97
N VAL A 641 51.64 -14.95 6.88
CA VAL A 641 51.14 -14.06 7.93
C VAL A 641 52.06 -13.95 9.15
N LEU A 642 52.84 -15.02 9.47
CA LEU A 642 53.74 -14.96 10.64
C LEU A 642 54.94 -13.99 10.43
N VAL A 643 55.41 -13.77 9.19
CA VAL A 643 56.48 -12.80 8.90
C VAL A 643 55.89 -11.37 8.78
N ALA A 644 54.67 -11.21 8.26
CA ALA A 644 53.99 -9.91 8.17
C ALA A 644 53.50 -9.38 9.54
N VAL A 645 53.18 -10.26 10.49
CA VAL A 645 52.71 -9.87 11.82
C VAL A 645 53.78 -9.13 12.63
N TYR A 646 55.07 -9.51 12.52
CA TYR A 646 56.16 -8.84 13.24
C TYR A 646 56.57 -7.48 12.63
N VAL A 647 56.44 -7.31 11.33
CA VAL A 647 56.66 -6.00 10.68
C VAL A 647 55.43 -5.11 10.75
N GLY A 648 54.25 -5.73 10.72
CA GLY A 648 52.97 -5.03 10.79
C GLY A 648 52.59 -4.48 12.17
N THR A 649 53.07 -5.13 13.26
CA THR A 649 52.75 -4.66 14.64
C THR A 649 53.37 -3.33 14.98
N ALA A 650 54.57 -3.02 14.44
CA ALA A 650 55.22 -1.70 14.66
C ALA A 650 54.54 -0.58 13.84
N LEU A 651 54.07 -0.88 12.62
CA LEU A 651 53.30 0.07 11.78
C LEU A 651 51.86 0.19 12.26
N ALA A 652 51.23 -0.90 12.73
CA ALA A 652 49.90 -0.90 13.31
C ALA A 652 49.78 -0.08 14.61
N GLY A 653 50.85 -0.02 15.40
CA GLY A 653 50.89 0.82 16.60
C GLY A 653 50.81 2.31 16.26
N ALA A 654 51.46 2.76 15.22
CA ALA A 654 51.42 4.16 14.76
C ALA A 654 50.06 4.50 14.10
N VAL A 655 49.49 3.56 13.34
CA VAL A 655 48.14 3.72 12.72
C VAL A 655 47.07 3.62 13.77
N PHE A 656 47.20 2.80 14.79
CA PHE A 656 46.25 2.66 15.91
C PHE A 656 46.18 3.93 16.77
N LEU A 657 47.31 4.59 17.02
CA LEU A 657 47.35 5.89 17.68
C LEU A 657 46.72 7.00 16.84
N PHE A 658 46.88 6.95 15.53
CA PHE A 658 46.24 7.88 14.61
C PHE A 658 44.73 7.62 14.49
N LEU A 659 44.29 6.36 14.51
CA LEU A 659 42.87 5.99 14.50
C LEU A 659 42.23 6.32 15.83
N ILE A 660 42.87 6.13 16.99
CA ILE A 660 42.35 6.56 18.28
C ILE A 660 42.12 8.07 18.30
N TYR A 661 43.09 8.87 17.75
CA TYR A 661 42.94 10.31 17.62
C TYR A 661 41.73 10.68 16.72
N LYS A 662 41.54 9.98 15.64
CA LYS A 662 40.44 10.21 14.69
C LYS A 662 39.07 9.70 15.21
N PHE A 663 39.06 8.57 15.92
CA PHE A 663 37.84 8.00 16.51
C PHE A 663 37.49 8.63 17.88
N TYR A 664 38.43 9.24 18.56
CA TYR A 664 38.18 9.96 19.82
C TYR A 664 37.09 11.03 19.64
N PHE A 665 37.13 11.75 18.54
CA PHE A 665 36.13 12.78 18.19
C PHE A 665 34.76 12.17 17.88
N ASN A 666 34.71 11.03 17.20
CA ASN A 666 33.45 10.33 16.88
C ASN A 666 32.87 9.60 18.12
N LEU A 667 33.73 9.07 18.99
CA LEU A 667 33.32 8.46 20.26
C LEU A 667 32.78 9.52 21.25
N TYR A 668 33.43 10.68 21.32
CA TYR A 668 32.99 11.82 22.09
C TYR A 668 31.65 12.35 21.60
N TYR A 669 31.44 12.42 20.30
CA TYR A 669 30.17 12.80 19.67
C TYR A 669 29.07 11.75 19.94
N GLY A 670 29.40 10.47 19.84
CA GLY A 670 28.49 9.37 20.21
C GLY A 670 28.14 9.33 21.70
N LEU A 671 29.11 9.64 22.58
CA LEU A 671 28.87 9.74 24.01
C LEU A 671 28.03 10.98 24.40
N VAL A 672 28.19 12.11 23.67
CA VAL A 672 27.35 13.30 23.85
C VAL A 672 25.92 13.05 23.37
N LEU A 673 25.72 12.31 22.29
CA LEU A 673 24.39 11.86 21.83
C LEU A 673 23.74 10.90 22.84
N LEU A 674 24.50 9.95 23.39
CA LEU A 674 24.04 9.01 24.40
C LEU A 674 23.78 9.70 25.76
N SER A 675 24.55 10.72 26.14
CA SER A 675 24.31 11.51 27.37
C SER A 675 23.16 12.51 27.20
N GLY A 676 22.90 12.97 25.97
CA GLY A 676 21.72 13.80 25.64
C GLY A 676 20.40 13.04 25.70
N CYS A 677 20.43 11.74 25.42
CA CYS A 677 19.24 10.87 25.53
C CYS A 677 18.83 10.52 26.98
N ARG A 678 19.60 10.90 28.00
CA ARG A 678 19.31 10.64 29.43
C ARG A 678 18.86 11.84 30.24
N ARG A 679 18.62 13.00 29.63
CA ARG A 679 17.94 14.07 30.36
C ARG A 679 16.45 13.78 30.37
N TYR A 680 15.98 13.32 31.52
CA TYR A 680 14.58 13.30 31.92
C TYR A 680 14.09 14.75 31.86
N VAL A 681 13.42 15.11 30.77
CA VAL A 681 12.65 16.35 30.68
C VAL A 681 11.32 16.04 31.35
N ASP A 682 11.05 16.70 32.47
CA ASP A 682 9.69 16.77 33.03
C ASP A 682 8.78 17.29 31.92
N ARG A 683 7.85 16.45 31.47
CA ARG A 683 6.99 16.75 30.32
C ARG A 683 5.61 17.12 30.81
N ASP A 684 5.20 18.33 30.51
CA ASP A 684 3.78 18.69 30.55
C ASP A 684 3.09 18.02 29.35
N GLU A 685 2.51 16.83 29.57
CA GLU A 685 1.66 16.16 28.57
C GLU A 685 0.35 16.94 28.46
N THR A 686 0.31 17.92 27.53
CA THR A 686 -0.82 18.83 27.33
C THR A 686 -1.99 18.16 26.63
N TYR A 687 -1.72 17.12 25.82
CA TYR A 687 -2.75 16.42 25.05
C TYR A 687 -2.80 14.92 25.38
N ASP A 688 -4.00 14.37 25.37
CA ASP A 688 -4.22 12.93 25.53
C ASP A 688 -3.78 12.15 24.27
N ALA A 689 -3.94 12.73 23.08
CA ALA A 689 -3.46 12.12 21.84
C ALA A 689 -3.21 13.14 20.73
N PHE A 690 -2.20 12.89 19.90
CA PHE A 690 -1.97 13.53 18.62
C PHE A 690 -2.66 12.76 17.50
N VAL A 691 -3.42 13.44 16.63
CA VAL A 691 -4.21 12.82 15.58
C VAL A 691 -3.58 13.05 14.21
N ILE A 692 -3.10 11.98 13.60
CA ILE A 692 -2.56 11.96 12.24
C ILE A 692 -3.68 11.55 11.27
N HIS A 693 -3.98 12.39 10.29
CA HIS A 693 -5.03 12.12 9.33
C HIS A 693 -4.77 12.80 7.98
N SER A 694 -5.35 12.30 6.90
CA SER A 694 -5.34 12.99 5.61
C SER A 694 -6.22 14.24 5.66
N SER A 695 -5.82 15.30 4.97
CA SER A 695 -6.64 16.50 4.83
C SER A 695 -8.04 16.24 4.24
N LYS A 696 -8.20 15.16 3.50
CA LYS A 696 -9.49 14.71 2.96
C LYS A 696 -10.38 14.02 3.98
N ASP A 697 -9.83 13.55 5.10
CA ASP A 697 -10.56 12.87 6.17
C ASP A 697 -10.93 13.84 7.31
N ILE A 698 -10.60 15.12 7.17
CA ILE A 698 -10.77 16.15 8.21
C ILE A 698 -12.22 16.30 8.69
N GLU A 699 -13.19 16.12 7.80
CA GLU A 699 -14.61 16.20 8.18
C GLU A 699 -15.02 15.09 9.16
N TRP A 700 -14.58 13.87 8.91
CA TRP A 700 -14.79 12.76 9.82
C TRP A 700 -14.07 13.00 11.15
N VAL A 701 -12.81 13.43 11.10
CA VAL A 701 -12.03 13.73 12.30
C VAL A 701 -12.72 14.80 13.15
N ARG A 702 -13.22 15.87 12.53
CA ARG A 702 -13.88 16.97 13.24
C ARG A 702 -15.22 16.57 13.84
N LYS A 703 -16.11 15.97 13.03
CA LYS A 703 -17.51 15.70 13.43
C LYS A 703 -17.63 14.44 14.29
N GLU A 704 -16.87 13.42 14.01
CA GLU A 704 -16.99 12.15 14.75
C GLU A 704 -15.97 12.06 15.87
N LEU A 705 -14.68 12.22 15.56
CA LEU A 705 -13.61 11.96 16.52
C LEU A 705 -13.53 13.07 17.58
N VAL A 706 -13.42 14.33 17.15
CA VAL A 706 -13.21 15.48 18.05
C VAL A 706 -14.46 15.73 18.89
N GLU A 707 -15.64 15.85 18.27
CA GLU A 707 -16.89 16.14 19.00
C GLU A 707 -17.21 15.04 20.04
N THR A 708 -16.93 13.78 19.71
CA THR A 708 -17.24 12.67 20.64
C THR A 708 -16.20 12.55 21.77
N LEU A 709 -14.92 12.78 21.50
CA LEU A 709 -13.88 12.63 22.52
C LEU A 709 -13.74 13.87 23.40
N GLU A 710 -13.72 15.05 22.82
CA GLU A 710 -13.59 16.31 23.57
C GLU A 710 -14.92 16.71 24.25
N GLY A 711 -16.07 16.39 23.65
CA GLY A 711 -17.40 16.62 24.25
C GLY A 711 -17.88 15.55 25.23
N GLY A 712 -17.13 14.48 25.41
CA GLY A 712 -17.51 13.34 26.27
C GLY A 712 -17.13 13.51 27.74
N VAL A 713 -17.60 12.58 28.59
CA VAL A 713 -17.25 12.54 30.03
C VAL A 713 -16.48 11.26 30.32
N PRO A 714 -15.21 11.33 30.80
CA PRO A 714 -14.37 12.52 30.88
C PRO A 714 -13.94 13.01 29.47
N PRO A 715 -13.72 14.32 29.30
CA PRO A 715 -13.23 14.86 28.03
C PRO A 715 -11.76 14.50 27.81
N PHE A 716 -11.40 14.24 26.55
CA PHE A 716 -10.01 14.08 26.15
C PHE A 716 -9.56 15.31 25.36
N HIS A 717 -8.31 15.69 25.48
CA HIS A 717 -7.71 16.79 24.73
C HIS A 717 -6.89 16.23 23.57
N LEU A 718 -7.31 16.56 22.35
CA LEU A 718 -6.65 16.09 21.14
C LEU A 718 -5.77 17.17 20.53
N CYS A 719 -4.58 16.81 20.09
CA CYS A 719 -3.71 17.66 19.30
C CYS A 719 -4.01 17.44 17.80
N LEU A 720 -4.36 18.51 17.10
CA LEU A 720 -4.75 18.49 15.68
C LEU A 720 -3.91 19.50 14.91
N HIS A 721 -3.23 19.05 13.86
CA HIS A 721 -2.29 19.89 13.11
C HIS A 721 -2.89 21.20 12.58
N TYR A 722 -4.17 21.20 12.18
CA TYR A 722 -4.85 22.39 11.66
C TYR A 722 -5.34 23.37 12.73
N ARG A 723 -5.37 22.99 14.01
CA ARG A 723 -5.89 23.78 15.12
C ARG A 723 -4.78 24.19 16.10
N ASP A 724 -3.91 23.25 16.44
CA ASP A 724 -3.03 23.33 17.61
C ASP A 724 -1.55 23.59 17.25
N PHE A 725 -1.17 23.47 15.97
CA PHE A 725 0.19 23.74 15.55
C PHE A 725 0.51 25.26 15.53
N THR A 726 1.66 25.61 16.07
CA THR A 726 2.10 27.00 16.15
C THR A 726 2.40 27.57 14.75
N PRO A 727 1.69 28.64 14.32
CA PRO A 727 1.95 29.28 13.04
C PRO A 727 3.35 29.87 12.95
N GLY A 728 4.01 29.74 11.78
CA GLY A 728 5.36 30.25 11.54
C GLY A 728 6.50 29.36 11.99
N VAL A 729 6.22 28.20 12.58
CA VAL A 729 7.21 27.18 12.92
C VAL A 729 7.19 26.10 11.82
N PRO A 730 8.36 25.55 11.42
CA PRO A 730 8.41 24.45 10.45
C PRO A 730 7.49 23.30 10.85
N VAL A 731 6.74 22.76 9.89
CA VAL A 731 5.71 21.74 10.17
C VAL A 731 6.31 20.49 10.84
N ALA A 732 7.49 20.03 10.41
CA ALA A 732 8.16 18.90 11.04
C ALA A 732 8.55 19.18 12.51
N SER A 733 8.90 20.42 12.84
CA SER A 733 9.16 20.84 14.22
C SER A 733 7.87 20.83 15.05
N ASN A 734 6.76 21.31 14.51
CA ASN A 734 5.44 21.26 15.16
C ASN A 734 4.99 19.79 15.37
N ILE A 735 5.19 18.92 14.39
CA ILE A 735 4.87 17.49 14.51
C ILE A 735 5.62 16.86 15.68
N ILE A 736 6.92 17.21 15.85
CA ILE A 736 7.74 16.65 16.90
C ILE A 736 7.38 17.28 18.26
N HIS A 737 7.35 18.59 18.35
CA HIS A 737 7.21 19.29 19.64
C HIS A 737 5.75 19.37 20.10
N GLU A 738 4.84 19.82 19.24
CA GLU A 738 3.44 19.99 19.62
C GLU A 738 2.66 18.67 19.47
N GLY A 739 3.01 17.85 18.45
CA GLY A 739 2.37 16.56 18.22
C GLY A 739 2.88 15.47 19.15
N PHE A 740 4.10 14.99 18.94
CA PHE A 740 4.61 13.80 19.64
C PHE A 740 5.07 14.05 21.06
N LEU A 741 5.78 15.14 21.33
CA LEU A 741 6.33 15.41 22.67
C LEU A 741 5.28 15.88 23.67
N SER A 742 4.24 16.57 23.19
CA SER A 742 3.18 17.13 24.04
C SER A 742 1.95 16.21 24.15
N SER A 743 1.97 15.05 23.48
CA SER A 743 0.86 14.10 23.46
C SER A 743 1.24 12.75 24.05
N ARG A 744 0.32 12.20 24.85
CA ARG A 744 0.50 10.90 25.53
C ARG A 744 0.38 9.71 24.58
N LYS A 745 -0.48 9.78 23.58
CA LYS A 745 -0.76 8.74 22.60
C LYS A 745 -0.76 9.33 21.18
N VAL A 746 -0.76 8.48 20.19
CA VAL A 746 -0.94 8.89 18.78
C VAL A 746 -2.11 8.13 18.21
N ILE A 747 -3.04 8.84 17.56
CA ILE A 747 -4.13 8.24 16.82
C ILE A 747 -3.86 8.45 15.33
N ALA A 748 -3.73 7.37 14.57
CA ALA A 748 -3.60 7.45 13.11
C ALA A 748 -4.91 6.99 12.46
N VAL A 749 -5.51 7.89 11.67
CA VAL A 749 -6.77 7.67 10.96
C VAL A 749 -6.48 7.22 9.55
N ILE A 750 -6.63 5.92 9.32
CA ILE A 750 -6.24 5.24 8.09
C ILE A 750 -7.41 5.18 7.11
N SER A 751 -7.21 5.74 5.94
CA SER A 751 -8.11 5.71 4.78
C SER A 751 -7.32 5.49 3.50
N ASN A 752 -7.97 5.29 2.36
CA ASN A 752 -7.28 5.26 1.07
C ASN A 752 -6.61 6.61 0.75
N HIS A 753 -7.16 7.70 1.27
CA HIS A 753 -6.55 9.04 1.15
C HIS A 753 -5.29 9.17 2.00
N PHE A 754 -5.32 8.64 3.21
CA PHE A 754 -4.14 8.54 4.07
C PHE A 754 -3.03 7.75 3.37
N MET A 755 -3.37 6.60 2.77
CA MET A 755 -2.44 5.74 2.06
C MET A 755 -1.84 6.39 0.81
N ALA A 756 -2.62 7.22 0.11
CA ALA A 756 -2.17 7.96 -1.06
C ALA A 756 -1.30 9.18 -0.71
N SER A 757 -1.36 9.64 0.55
CA SER A 757 -0.57 10.76 1.04
C SER A 757 0.83 10.31 1.44
N GLU A 758 1.84 10.86 0.81
CA GLU A 758 3.23 10.62 1.22
C GLU A 758 3.54 11.27 2.56
N TRP A 759 2.89 12.41 2.83
CA TRP A 759 3.03 13.14 4.06
C TRP A 759 2.46 12.38 5.27
N CYS A 760 1.23 11.89 5.19
CA CYS A 760 0.64 11.07 6.26
C CYS A 760 1.46 9.80 6.52
N SER A 761 2.08 9.25 5.48
CA SER A 761 2.99 8.12 5.62
C SER A 761 4.26 8.51 6.37
N PHE A 762 4.80 9.68 6.11
CA PHE A 762 5.97 10.22 6.79
C PHE A 762 5.68 10.51 8.28
N GLU A 763 4.54 11.16 8.60
CA GLU A 763 4.10 11.36 9.99
C GLU A 763 3.96 10.04 10.74
N PHE A 764 3.40 9.03 10.07
CA PHE A 764 3.25 7.69 10.65
C PHE A 764 4.59 6.98 10.84
N GLU A 765 5.53 7.11 9.91
CA GLU A 765 6.88 6.56 10.04
C GLU A 765 7.65 7.20 11.19
N ILE A 766 7.49 8.52 11.39
CA ILE A 766 8.03 9.21 12.57
C ILE A 766 7.39 8.65 13.83
N ALA A 767 6.05 8.53 13.89
CA ALA A 767 5.35 7.97 15.06
C ALA A 767 5.85 6.57 15.39
N GLN A 768 6.03 5.72 14.39
CA GLN A 768 6.54 4.36 14.54
C GLN A 768 7.99 4.34 15.02
N SER A 769 8.83 5.22 14.49
CA SER A 769 10.23 5.36 14.90
C SER A 769 10.33 5.83 16.34
N TRP A 770 9.48 6.77 16.74
CA TRP A 770 9.40 7.31 18.09
C TRP A 770 8.94 6.27 19.12
N GLN A 771 7.94 5.48 18.78
CA GLN A 771 7.50 4.34 19.60
C GLN A 771 8.63 3.34 19.85
N PHE A 772 9.48 3.10 18.84
CA PHE A 772 10.62 2.20 18.95
C PHE A 772 11.74 2.75 19.86
N VAL A 773 11.97 4.07 19.83
CA VAL A 773 13.06 4.74 20.57
C VAL A 773 12.70 4.96 22.04
N GLU A 774 11.47 5.37 22.34
CA GLU A 774 11.06 5.73 23.72
C GLU A 774 10.22 4.68 24.45
N GLY A 775 9.67 3.68 23.73
CA GLY A 775 8.94 2.56 24.33
C GLY A 775 7.57 2.91 24.96
N ARG A 776 7.10 4.16 24.89
CA ARG A 776 5.94 4.64 25.67
C ARG A 776 4.75 5.15 24.85
N ALA A 777 4.91 5.70 23.68
CA ALA A 777 3.78 6.24 22.90
C ALA A 777 3.02 5.13 22.18
N GLY A 778 1.91 4.66 22.72
CA GLY A 778 1.02 3.72 22.03
C GLY A 778 0.38 4.38 20.81
N ILE A 779 0.58 3.80 19.63
CA ILE A 779 -0.13 4.23 18.41
C ILE A 779 -1.46 3.49 18.35
N ILE A 780 -2.56 4.23 18.29
CA ILE A 780 -3.91 3.71 18.10
C ILE A 780 -4.27 3.91 16.64
N LEU A 781 -4.58 2.81 15.95
CA LEU A 781 -4.99 2.86 14.55
C LEU A 781 -6.52 2.83 14.46
N ILE A 782 -7.07 3.76 13.69
CA ILE A 782 -8.48 3.79 13.31
C ILE A 782 -8.55 3.59 11.80
N VAL A 783 -9.23 2.56 11.34
CA VAL A 783 -9.43 2.28 9.92
C VAL A 783 -10.84 2.69 9.54
N LEU A 784 -10.95 3.67 8.64
CA LEU A 784 -12.25 4.25 8.23
C LEU A 784 -12.93 3.41 7.15
N GLU A 785 -12.15 2.79 6.30
CA GLU A 785 -12.61 2.06 5.12
C GLU A 785 -11.64 0.93 4.78
N GLU A 786 -12.05 0.02 3.93
CA GLU A 786 -11.13 -1.02 3.47
C GLU A 786 -10.03 -0.43 2.60
N VAL A 787 -8.78 -0.60 3.06
CA VAL A 787 -7.60 -0.03 2.41
C VAL A 787 -7.22 -0.85 1.18
N ASP A 788 -6.98 -0.17 0.04
CA ASP A 788 -6.56 -0.80 -1.20
C ASP A 788 -5.25 -1.58 -1.01
N LYS A 789 -5.28 -2.87 -1.36
CA LYS A 789 -4.13 -3.78 -1.26
C LYS A 789 -2.93 -3.35 -2.11
N ALA A 790 -3.16 -2.63 -3.21
CA ALA A 790 -2.09 -2.11 -4.06
C ALA A 790 -1.34 -0.95 -3.39
N LEU A 791 -2.06 -0.06 -2.71
CA LEU A 791 -1.49 1.02 -1.92
C LEU A 791 -0.75 0.47 -0.68
N LEU A 792 -1.32 -0.55 -0.03
CA LEU A 792 -0.72 -1.20 1.14
C LEU A 792 0.62 -1.88 0.81
N ARG A 793 0.77 -2.44 -0.39
CA ARG A 793 2.04 -3.06 -0.84
C ARG A 793 3.16 -2.05 -1.07
N ARG A 794 2.82 -0.82 -1.42
CA ARG A 794 3.81 0.26 -1.65
C ARG A 794 4.36 0.84 -0.34
N LYS A 795 3.63 0.72 0.77
CA LYS A 795 3.99 1.28 2.09
C LYS A 795 4.34 0.15 3.09
N LEU A 796 5.51 -0.44 2.92
CA LEU A 796 5.97 -1.63 3.66
C LEU A 796 5.93 -1.48 5.20
N GLY A 797 6.19 -0.28 5.73
CA GLY A 797 6.16 0.03 7.17
C GLY A 797 4.76 -0.13 7.75
N LEU A 798 3.79 0.60 7.21
CA LEU A 798 2.40 0.61 7.67
C LEU A 798 1.71 -0.75 7.44
N SER A 799 1.97 -1.41 6.31
CA SER A 799 1.46 -2.75 6.03
C SER A 799 1.91 -3.79 7.06
N ARG A 800 3.16 -3.71 7.48
CA ARG A 800 3.72 -4.59 8.51
C ARG A 800 3.14 -4.28 9.90
N TYR A 801 2.91 -3.00 10.18
CA TYR A 801 2.33 -2.52 11.44
C TYR A 801 0.86 -2.96 11.59
N LEU A 802 0.04 -2.78 10.55
CA LEU A 802 -1.36 -3.23 10.50
C LEU A 802 -1.53 -4.75 10.65
N LYS A 803 -0.55 -5.53 10.18
CA LYS A 803 -0.58 -7.00 10.34
C LYS A 803 -0.19 -7.48 11.75
N ARG A 804 0.52 -6.66 12.52
CA ARG A 804 1.07 -7.03 13.83
C ARG A 804 0.31 -6.44 15.01
N ASN A 805 -0.43 -5.36 14.80
CA ASN A 805 -1.11 -4.64 15.86
C ASN A 805 -2.62 -4.65 15.66
N THR A 806 -3.36 -4.61 16.75
CA THR A 806 -4.80 -4.44 16.73
C THR A 806 -5.15 -3.01 16.32
N TYR A 807 -6.22 -2.86 15.55
CA TYR A 807 -6.75 -1.57 15.12
C TYR A 807 -8.25 -1.49 15.37
N LEU A 808 -8.77 -0.29 15.43
CA LEU A 808 -10.21 -0.01 15.57
C LEU A 808 -10.79 0.26 14.18
N GLU A 809 -11.82 -0.48 13.82
CA GLU A 809 -12.50 -0.30 12.54
C GLU A 809 -13.77 0.51 12.72
N TRP A 810 -13.90 1.59 11.96
CA TRP A 810 -15.10 2.40 11.96
C TRP A 810 -16.21 1.72 11.15
N LYS A 811 -17.35 1.51 11.80
CA LYS A 811 -18.56 0.95 11.16
C LYS A 811 -19.75 1.76 11.58
N ASP A 812 -20.47 2.26 10.60
CA ASP A 812 -21.58 3.17 10.81
C ASP A 812 -22.89 2.46 11.18
N ARG A 813 -22.85 1.70 12.29
CA ARG A 813 -24.01 1.05 12.92
C ARG A 813 -24.02 1.41 14.41
N GLU A 814 -25.19 1.68 14.95
CA GLU A 814 -25.33 2.19 16.32
C GLU A 814 -24.63 1.33 17.38
N ILE A 815 -24.81 0.01 17.33
CA ILE A 815 -24.11 -0.92 18.24
C ILE A 815 -22.59 -0.95 18.00
N SER A 816 -22.17 -0.90 16.75
CA SER A 816 -20.73 -0.91 16.40
C SER A 816 -20.05 0.39 16.79
N ARG A 817 -20.74 1.52 16.63
CA ARG A 817 -20.29 2.83 17.11
C ARG A 817 -20.08 2.86 18.62
N HIS A 818 -21.05 2.33 19.38
CA HIS A 818 -20.94 2.28 20.83
C HIS A 818 -19.75 1.45 21.31
N LEU A 819 -19.49 0.32 20.65
CA LEU A 819 -18.35 -0.54 20.94
C LEU A 819 -17.01 0.13 20.55
N PHE A 820 -16.98 0.77 19.38
CA PHE A 820 -15.83 1.51 18.89
C PHE A 820 -15.42 2.62 19.86
N TRP A 821 -16.37 3.46 20.28
CA TRP A 821 -16.11 4.55 21.21
C TRP A 821 -15.67 4.06 22.58
N ARG A 822 -16.26 2.98 23.06
CA ARG A 822 -15.85 2.36 24.33
C ARG A 822 -14.40 1.85 24.24
N GLN A 823 -14.06 1.15 23.17
CA GLN A 823 -12.69 0.63 22.99
C GLN A 823 -11.66 1.76 22.80
N LEU A 824 -11.99 2.78 22.03
CA LEU A 824 -11.10 3.93 21.83
C LEU A 824 -10.87 4.70 23.14
N ARG A 825 -11.93 4.94 23.92
CA ARG A 825 -11.83 5.57 25.24
C ARG A 825 -10.99 4.73 26.21
N THR A 826 -11.18 3.43 26.22
CA THR A 826 -10.36 2.52 27.05
C THR A 826 -8.88 2.60 26.64
N ALA A 827 -8.61 2.57 25.35
CA ALA A 827 -7.23 2.68 24.84
C ALA A 827 -6.59 4.03 25.17
N LEU A 828 -7.38 5.11 25.23
CA LEU A 828 -6.91 6.44 25.63
C LEU A 828 -6.74 6.58 27.16
N LEU A 829 -7.54 5.88 27.95
CA LEU A 829 -7.42 5.89 29.43
C LEU A 829 -6.25 5.04 29.92
N ASP A 830 -5.83 4.05 29.15
CA ASP A 830 -4.72 3.18 29.50
C ASP A 830 -3.42 3.99 29.66
N GLY A 831 -2.87 4.02 30.89
CA GLY A 831 -1.70 4.80 31.27
C GLY A 831 -2.00 6.21 31.82
N LYS A 832 -3.27 6.58 32.02
CA LYS A 832 -3.62 7.83 32.73
C LYS A 832 -3.54 7.57 34.26
N THR A 833 -2.49 8.05 34.88
CA THR A 833 -2.41 8.04 36.37
C THR A 833 -3.43 9.03 36.92
N GLU A 834 -4.35 8.58 37.76
CA GLU A 834 -5.26 9.49 38.49
C GLU A 834 -4.43 10.45 39.37
N PRO A 835 -4.69 11.75 39.33
CA PRO A 835 -4.09 12.67 40.29
C PRO A 835 -4.78 12.48 41.64
N GLY A 836 -4.05 11.92 42.62
CA GLY A 836 -4.32 12.12 44.02
C GLY A 836 -5.11 11.04 44.78
N ARG A 837 -4.41 10.09 45.33
CA ARG A 837 -4.61 9.66 46.72
C ARG A 837 -3.25 9.65 47.42
N GLY A 838 -2.88 10.81 47.95
CA GLY A 838 -1.89 10.90 48.97
C GLY A 838 -2.50 10.54 50.33
N GLY A 839 -1.71 9.82 51.12
CA GLY A 839 -1.96 9.84 52.55
C GLY A 839 -2.07 8.46 53.21
N ASN A 840 -1.10 8.06 53.81
CA ASN A 840 -0.68 7.44 55.05
C ASN A 840 0.26 6.29 54.86
#